data_32a68a0aaf3158cced93ff41c11c4819
#
_entry.id   32a68a0aaf3158cced93ff41c11c4819
#
_cell.length_a   1.000
_cell.length_b   1.000
_cell.length_c   1.000
_cell.angle_alpha   90.00
_cell.angle_beta   90.00
_cell.angle_gamma   90.00
#
_symmetry.space_group_name_H-M   'P 1'
#
loop_
_entity.id
_entity.type
_entity.pdbx_description
1 polymer ?
#
loop_
_entity_poly.entity_id
_entity_poly.type
_entity_poly.pdbx_seq_one_letter_code
_entity_poly.pdbx_strand_id
1 'polypeptide(L)'
;MKKMKSIIAVVLALVLAFGTVTCAFAAPQSGETEQTMSVAQAVDTLTQSAKEKGDCSDGDCDYSPVIAVPGINHSPTYLYDENDNPVLNKDGKQIGGSLLIIDTDPLVEIILKKLALPLIKMLVTQTDSGFPDAVYDVVSELFSIQSCDKQGNMINNLKTEEYGSLASMDEDTRAWAYRMIPMQKLTNVIGEDHTYFFTFNLVGNPIDSATALHEYIQQVKKETGHDKVSLLNVSLGGTIFTAYIDMYGWDDIDEVVNAVAATDGSDIIADFFTRGAEGFRIEDEFLYHEYIPKIIEESMDSPALGYLINILIRIIPHQVLCDTLTRAMDGIMDTLLVNCPQFWALVPSDKYDELSKKYLSSPEYAELKAKTDRYHEAQLNLRENILEGHAKGVEINSIAGAGLAFGDVEYSYFSIIRSAETVNSDGIIQLSSTTMGATAAAPGEKLPEDYEPVKRGYMSVDGSIDASTAVLPDNTWIFVGQHHEAGNNDVVLTLACAFITDPELKDVHSKPDVWPQYNGTCRTKELRRWLLPDAYAVKEEWAQLSPEDEQPDPADVAELDAAIAQGEEALNMTIADAEKADAATERLTNILVKLGKRSPKEEQSQIITVLEPVLCALSLVALRTIGGNGYSDVVRAVIKGVISHI
;
A
#
# COMPACT_ATOMS: atom_id res chain seq x y z
N MET A 1 32.83 -15.00 0.96
CA MET A 1 31.88 -13.96 0.55
C MET A 1 30.52 -14.51 0.07
N LYS A 2 30.39 -15.37 -0.98
CA LYS A 2 29.06 -15.92 -1.39
C LYS A 2 28.32 -16.66 -0.27
N LYS A 3 28.97 -17.50 0.54
CA LYS A 3 28.34 -18.24 1.67
C LYS A 3 27.87 -17.32 2.81
N MET A 4 28.54 -16.21 3.01
CA MET A 4 28.15 -15.20 4.00
C MET A 4 26.92 -14.39 3.55
N LYS A 5 26.81 -14.12 2.25
CA LYS A 5 25.61 -13.47 1.67
C LYS A 5 24.34 -14.34 1.82
N SER A 6 24.46 -15.68 1.73
CA SER A 6 23.32 -16.57 1.92
C SER A 6 22.86 -16.66 3.38
N ILE A 7 23.80 -16.64 4.36
CA ILE A 7 23.43 -16.58 5.79
C ILE A 7 22.81 -15.22 6.12
N ILE A 8 23.33 -14.14 5.54
CA ILE A 8 22.79 -12.79 5.67
C ILE A 8 21.38 -12.73 5.08
N ALA A 9 21.14 -13.33 3.92
CA ALA A 9 19.82 -13.37 3.30
C ALA A 9 18.81 -14.16 4.16
N VAL A 10 19.21 -15.26 4.78
CA VAL A 10 18.35 -16.03 5.70
C VAL A 10 18.03 -15.23 6.95
N VAL A 11 19.02 -14.56 7.54
CA VAL A 11 18.81 -13.71 8.72
C VAL A 11 18.00 -12.47 8.35
N LEU A 12 18.26 -11.87 7.17
CA LEU A 12 17.49 -10.74 6.66
C LEU A 12 16.03 -11.14 6.38
N ALA A 13 15.79 -12.31 5.83
CA ALA A 13 14.45 -12.83 5.58
C ALA A 13 13.71 -13.18 6.88
N LEU A 14 14.40 -13.68 7.91
CA LEU A 14 13.83 -13.85 9.25
C LEU A 14 13.48 -12.49 9.86
N VAL A 15 14.39 -11.53 9.80
CA VAL A 15 14.13 -10.15 10.28
C VAL A 15 13.07 -9.47 9.44
N LEU A 16 13.05 -9.68 8.13
CA LEU A 16 11.99 -9.17 7.26
C LEU A 16 10.67 -9.90 7.49
N ALA A 17 10.65 -11.23 7.67
CA ALA A 17 9.44 -11.95 8.04
C ALA A 17 8.89 -11.51 9.42
N PHE A 18 9.77 -11.15 10.35
CA PHE A 18 9.37 -10.58 11.64
C PHE A 18 9.20 -9.05 11.58
N GLY A 19 9.93 -8.36 10.70
CA GLY A 19 9.81 -6.93 10.45
C GLY A 19 8.69 -6.57 9.47
N THR A 20 8.09 -7.54 8.78
CA THR A 20 7.00 -7.31 7.81
C THR A 20 5.69 -6.91 8.47
N VAL A 21 5.55 -7.09 9.76
CA VAL A 21 4.48 -6.41 10.52
C VAL A 21 4.57 -4.89 10.32
N THR A 22 5.75 -4.36 10.01
CA THR A 22 5.97 -2.94 9.72
C THR A 22 6.05 -2.62 8.24
N CYS A 23 6.52 -3.58 7.42
CA CYS A 23 6.46 -3.43 5.97
C CYS A 23 5.03 -3.58 5.42
N ALA A 24 4.06 -3.89 6.28
CA ALA A 24 2.65 -3.89 5.94
C ALA A 24 2.12 -2.50 5.53
N PHE A 25 2.84 -1.45 5.87
CA PHE A 25 2.63 -0.12 5.28
C PHE A 25 3.44 0.07 3.98
N ALA A 26 4.30 -0.88 3.61
CA ALA A 26 5.00 -0.91 2.34
C ALA A 26 4.24 -1.85 1.42
N ALA A 27 3.58 -1.30 0.41
CA ALA A 27 3.46 -2.08 -0.81
C ALA A 27 4.87 -2.57 -1.16
N PRO A 28 5.12 -3.87 -1.39
CA PRO A 28 6.44 -4.30 -1.82
C PRO A 28 6.80 -3.45 -3.03
N GLN A 29 7.94 -2.81 -2.96
CA GLN A 29 8.57 -2.37 -4.20
C GLN A 29 8.65 -3.65 -5.02
N SER A 30 7.80 -3.76 -6.02
CA SER A 30 7.92 -4.81 -7.03
C SER A 30 9.37 -4.75 -7.44
N GLY A 31 10.12 -5.80 -7.09
CA GLY A 31 11.51 -5.89 -7.50
C GLY A 31 11.55 -5.49 -8.95
N GLU A 32 12.46 -4.61 -9.31
CA GLU A 32 12.75 -4.24 -10.69
C GLU A 32 13.01 -5.52 -11.46
N THR A 33 11.97 -6.16 -11.96
CA THR A 33 12.07 -7.03 -13.10
C THR A 33 11.96 -6.10 -14.29
N GLU A 34 13.11 -5.88 -14.89
CA GLU A 34 13.25 -5.24 -16.20
C GLU A 34 12.18 -5.75 -17.15
N GLN A 35 11.26 -4.92 -17.47
CA GLN A 35 10.49 -4.67 -18.68
C GLN A 35 9.23 -3.90 -18.31
N THR A 36 9.44 -2.68 -17.87
CA THR A 36 8.37 -1.69 -17.84
C THR A 36 8.16 -1.22 -19.27
N MET A 37 6.93 -1.38 -19.77
CA MET A 37 6.46 -0.52 -20.85
C MET A 37 6.82 0.92 -20.44
N SER A 38 7.45 1.68 -21.33
CA SER A 38 7.71 3.08 -21.01
C SER A 38 6.37 3.74 -20.70
N VAL A 39 6.34 4.60 -19.69
CA VAL A 39 5.11 5.35 -19.33
C VAL A 39 4.60 6.11 -20.56
N ALA A 40 5.47 6.53 -21.47
CA ALA A 40 5.13 7.09 -22.77
C ALA A 40 4.21 6.17 -23.59
N GLN A 41 4.44 4.86 -23.64
CA GLN A 41 3.59 3.92 -24.39
C GLN A 41 2.22 3.71 -23.73
N ALA A 42 2.15 3.70 -22.39
CA ALA A 42 0.87 3.65 -21.66
C ALA A 42 0.08 4.96 -21.83
N VAL A 43 0.75 6.09 -21.90
CA VAL A 43 0.17 7.42 -22.12
C VAL A 43 -0.31 7.57 -23.57
N ASP A 44 0.45 7.12 -24.56
CA ASP A 44 0.06 7.22 -25.99
C ASP A 44 -1.23 6.45 -26.30
N THR A 45 -1.48 5.34 -25.62
CA THR A 45 -2.72 4.55 -25.81
C THR A 45 -3.95 5.26 -25.22
N LEU A 46 -3.77 6.09 -24.19
CA LEU A 46 -4.83 6.86 -23.53
C LEU A 46 -5.04 8.27 -24.13
N THR A 47 -4.05 8.83 -24.82
CA THR A 47 -4.09 10.20 -25.37
C THR A 47 -4.89 10.36 -26.66
N GLN A 48 -5.31 9.29 -27.32
CA GLN A 48 -6.08 9.37 -28.59
C GLN A 48 -7.50 9.96 -28.46
N SER A 49 -7.98 10.23 -27.22
CA SER A 49 -9.33 10.78 -26.98
C SER A 49 -9.36 12.12 -26.23
N ALA A 50 -8.21 12.74 -25.96
CA ALA A 50 -8.16 14.01 -25.22
C ALA A 50 -8.80 15.16 -26.02
N LYS A 51 -9.74 15.88 -25.39
CA LYS A 51 -10.23 17.17 -25.90
C LYS A 51 -9.14 18.23 -25.71
N GLU A 52 -8.99 19.14 -26.69
CA GLU A 52 -8.12 20.29 -26.52
C GLU A 52 -8.56 21.10 -25.30
N LYS A 53 -7.64 21.30 -24.37
CA LYS A 53 -7.81 22.12 -23.17
C LYS A 53 -7.58 23.59 -23.54
N GLY A 54 -8.37 24.50 -22.99
CA GLY A 54 -8.10 25.93 -23.05
C GLY A 54 -6.79 26.33 -22.34
N ASP A 55 -6.15 27.40 -22.78
CA ASP A 55 -4.95 27.94 -22.15
C ASP A 55 -5.32 28.68 -20.86
N CYS A 56 -4.73 28.25 -19.73
CA CYS A 56 -4.98 28.91 -18.44
C CYS A 56 -4.45 30.33 -18.34
N SER A 57 -3.46 30.69 -19.15
CA SER A 57 -2.92 32.06 -19.20
C SER A 57 -3.96 33.10 -19.61
N ASP A 58 -5.04 32.68 -20.26
CA ASP A 58 -6.12 33.54 -20.77
C ASP A 58 -7.37 33.54 -19.87
N GLY A 59 -7.39 32.75 -18.78
CA GLY A 59 -8.54 32.64 -17.86
C GLY A 59 -9.73 31.85 -18.43
N ASP A 60 -9.52 31.13 -19.53
CA ASP A 60 -10.53 30.32 -20.24
C ASP A 60 -10.47 28.82 -19.86
N CYS A 61 -9.78 28.47 -18.78
CA CYS A 61 -9.70 27.08 -18.31
C CYS A 61 -10.86 26.73 -17.40
N ASP A 62 -11.65 25.72 -17.80
CA ASP A 62 -12.83 25.26 -17.07
C ASP A 62 -12.50 24.37 -15.84
N TYR A 63 -11.24 24.00 -15.62
CA TYR A 63 -10.84 23.07 -14.58
C TYR A 63 -9.90 23.71 -13.56
N SER A 64 -10.23 23.61 -12.28
CA SER A 64 -9.29 23.92 -11.21
C SER A 64 -8.09 22.96 -11.21
N PRO A 65 -6.86 23.44 -10.90
CA PRO A 65 -5.71 22.56 -10.79
C PRO A 65 -5.92 21.53 -9.69
N VAL A 66 -5.55 20.28 -9.95
CA VAL A 66 -5.72 19.16 -9.04
C VAL A 66 -4.43 18.87 -8.30
N ILE A 67 -4.49 18.82 -6.97
CA ILE A 67 -3.38 18.42 -6.11
C ILE A 67 -3.67 17.03 -5.54
N ALA A 68 -2.88 16.03 -5.92
CA ALA A 68 -2.91 14.72 -5.31
C ALA A 68 -2.17 14.75 -3.97
N VAL A 69 -2.88 14.41 -2.88
CA VAL A 69 -2.35 14.24 -1.53
C VAL A 69 -2.23 12.74 -1.26
N PRO A 70 -1.02 12.18 -1.33
CA PRO A 70 -0.83 10.75 -1.47
C PRO A 70 -1.00 9.96 -0.16
N GLY A 71 -1.02 8.64 -0.30
CA GLY A 71 -1.00 7.69 0.79
C GLY A 71 0.39 7.48 1.39
N ILE A 72 0.43 6.54 2.32
CA ILE A 72 1.68 6.03 2.90
C ILE A 72 2.58 5.48 1.78
N ASN A 73 3.89 5.55 1.93
CA ASN A 73 4.87 5.07 0.95
C ASN A 73 4.94 5.86 -0.39
N HIS A 74 4.26 7.00 -0.48
CA HIS A 74 4.22 7.78 -1.72
C HIS A 74 4.97 9.12 -1.64
N SER A 75 5.73 9.37 -0.58
CA SER A 75 6.49 10.61 -0.39
C SER A 75 7.98 10.30 -0.20
N PRO A 76 8.81 10.44 -1.23
CA PRO A 76 10.25 10.26 -1.10
C PRO A 76 10.82 11.21 -0.03
N THR A 77 11.48 10.64 0.95
CA THR A 77 12.05 11.37 2.09
C THR A 77 13.52 11.02 2.22
N TYR A 78 14.35 12.01 2.40
CA TYR A 78 15.80 11.88 2.39
C TYR A 78 16.43 12.42 3.66
N LEU A 79 17.55 11.80 4.05
CA LEU A 79 18.35 12.19 5.21
C LEU A 79 19.34 13.28 4.84
N TYR A 80 19.39 14.32 5.69
CA TYR A 80 20.32 15.43 5.63
C TYR A 80 21.12 15.56 6.94
N ASP A 81 22.32 16.10 6.85
CA ASP A 81 23.11 16.43 8.03
C ASP A 81 22.64 17.75 8.71
N GLU A 82 23.31 18.15 9.78
CA GLU A 82 23.01 19.37 10.53
C GLU A 82 23.24 20.67 9.71
N ASN A 83 23.95 20.58 8.58
CA ASN A 83 24.24 21.70 7.68
C ASN A 83 23.39 21.63 6.38
N ASP A 84 22.36 20.80 6.36
CA ASP A 84 21.49 20.58 5.19
C ASP A 84 22.21 19.96 3.97
N ASN A 85 23.29 19.22 4.16
CA ASN A 85 23.90 18.47 3.09
C ASN A 85 23.28 17.06 3.02
N PRO A 86 23.09 16.51 1.82
CA PRO A 86 22.65 15.13 1.65
C PRO A 86 23.58 14.13 2.32
N VAL A 87 23.03 13.22 3.11
CA VAL A 87 23.80 12.11 3.71
C VAL A 87 23.87 10.97 2.71
N LEU A 88 25.08 10.59 2.32
CA LEU A 88 25.31 9.57 1.29
C LEU A 88 25.79 8.26 1.92
N ASN A 89 25.35 7.14 1.36
CA ASN A 89 25.88 5.82 1.67
C ASN A 89 27.27 5.61 1.01
N LYS A 90 27.90 4.45 1.23
CA LYS A 90 29.26 4.12 0.69
C LYS A 90 29.33 4.14 -0.84
N ASP A 91 28.21 3.93 -1.51
CA ASP A 91 28.11 3.95 -2.97
C ASP A 91 27.87 5.35 -3.52
N GLY A 92 27.84 6.37 -2.65
CA GLY A 92 27.60 7.77 -3.00
C GLY A 92 26.11 8.09 -3.29
N LYS A 93 25.19 7.21 -2.93
CA LYS A 93 23.75 7.39 -3.08
C LYS A 93 23.18 8.03 -1.82
N GLN A 94 22.29 9.00 -1.97
CA GLN A 94 21.65 9.62 -0.81
C GLN A 94 20.79 8.60 -0.06
N ILE A 95 20.88 8.63 1.27
CA ILE A 95 20.05 7.80 2.15
C ILE A 95 18.64 8.36 2.15
N GLY A 96 17.68 7.55 1.75
CA GLY A 96 16.26 7.94 1.67
C GLY A 96 15.36 6.75 1.36
N GLY A 97 14.07 7.03 1.39
CA GLY A 97 13.00 6.07 1.07
C GLY A 97 11.63 6.69 1.30
N SER A 98 10.59 6.07 0.80
CA SER A 98 9.24 6.61 0.98
C SER A 98 8.54 6.09 2.23
N LEU A 99 8.84 4.85 2.63
CA LEU A 99 8.26 4.24 3.83
C LEU A 99 9.32 3.93 4.87
N LEU A 100 10.40 3.30 4.47
CA LEU A 100 11.48 2.86 5.33
C LEU A 100 12.78 3.47 4.84
N ILE A 101 13.36 4.34 5.67
CA ILE A 101 14.64 4.99 5.38
C ILE A 101 15.72 4.19 6.07
N ILE A 102 16.46 3.40 5.29
CA ILE A 102 17.49 2.50 5.79
C ILE A 102 18.84 2.88 5.21
N ASP A 103 19.84 3.01 6.09
CA ASP A 103 21.23 2.92 5.66
C ASP A 103 21.59 1.42 5.53
N THR A 104 21.64 0.94 4.30
CA THR A 104 21.96 -0.47 4.01
C THR A 104 23.41 -0.84 4.33
N ASP A 105 24.31 0.14 4.47
CA ASP A 105 25.72 -0.10 4.70
C ASP A 105 26.02 -0.72 6.06
N PRO A 106 25.52 -0.18 7.20
CA PRO A 106 25.70 -0.81 8.51
C PRO A 106 24.74 -1.99 8.73
N LEU A 107 23.62 -2.09 8.00
CA LEU A 107 22.56 -3.03 8.28
C LEU A 107 23.05 -4.50 8.31
N VAL A 108 23.81 -4.90 7.31
CA VAL A 108 24.39 -6.26 7.23
C VAL A 108 25.30 -6.53 8.43
N GLU A 109 26.09 -5.55 8.84
CA GLU A 109 26.99 -5.66 9.98
C GLU A 109 26.22 -5.72 11.31
N ILE A 110 25.17 -4.90 11.46
CA ILE A 110 24.28 -4.88 12.64
C ILE A 110 23.59 -6.24 12.79
N ILE A 111 22.97 -6.75 11.72
CA ILE A 111 22.31 -8.07 11.71
C ILE A 111 23.30 -9.17 12.10
N LEU A 112 24.47 -9.22 11.48
CA LEU A 112 25.47 -10.24 11.79
C LEU A 112 25.97 -10.14 13.23
N LYS A 113 26.22 -8.93 13.72
CA LYS A 113 26.73 -8.73 15.10
C LYS A 113 25.68 -9.05 16.16
N LYS A 114 24.44 -8.59 15.95
CA LYS A 114 23.37 -8.73 16.95
C LYS A 114 22.66 -10.07 16.89
N LEU A 115 22.33 -10.59 15.68
CA LEU A 115 21.50 -11.79 15.54
C LEU A 115 22.25 -13.10 15.37
N ALA A 116 23.44 -13.14 14.76
CA ALA A 116 24.08 -14.41 14.39
C ALA A 116 24.34 -15.32 15.60
N LEU A 117 24.88 -14.79 16.69
CA LEU A 117 25.19 -15.59 17.87
C LEU A 117 23.93 -16.01 18.66
N PRO A 118 22.96 -15.12 18.95
CA PRO A 118 21.68 -15.52 19.54
C PRO A 118 20.93 -16.58 18.69
N LEU A 119 20.88 -16.40 17.37
CA LEU A 119 20.25 -17.35 16.45
C LEU A 119 20.90 -18.74 16.52
N ILE A 120 22.25 -18.82 16.45
CA ILE A 120 22.97 -20.10 16.55
C ILE A 120 22.72 -20.74 17.92
N LYS A 121 22.76 -19.98 19.00
CA LYS A 121 22.46 -20.49 20.35
C LYS A 121 21.04 -21.02 20.44
N MET A 122 20.06 -20.27 19.97
CA MET A 122 18.65 -20.63 19.95
C MET A 122 18.45 -21.94 19.15
N LEU A 123 19.00 -22.06 17.93
CA LEU A 123 18.89 -23.26 17.12
C LEU A 123 19.53 -24.50 17.77
N VAL A 124 20.62 -24.30 18.54
CA VAL A 124 21.31 -25.41 19.25
C VAL A 124 20.60 -25.78 20.54
N THR A 125 20.20 -24.81 21.33
CA THR A 125 19.59 -25.04 22.65
C THR A 125 18.08 -25.26 22.58
N GLN A 126 17.44 -24.89 21.47
CA GLN A 126 15.99 -24.89 21.32
C GLN A 126 15.27 -24.07 22.42
N THR A 127 15.92 -22.99 22.86
CA THR A 127 15.40 -22.04 23.84
C THR A 127 15.64 -20.63 23.33
N ASP A 128 15.01 -19.63 23.93
CA ASP A 128 15.12 -18.20 23.58
C ASP A 128 16.57 -17.75 23.37
N SER A 129 17.46 -18.03 24.32
CA SER A 129 18.91 -17.69 24.26
C SER A 129 19.22 -16.23 23.92
N GLY A 130 18.28 -15.30 24.14
CA GLY A 130 18.38 -13.88 23.85
C GLY A 130 18.11 -13.51 22.37
N PHE A 131 17.53 -14.42 21.58
CA PHE A 131 17.23 -14.15 20.19
C PHE A 131 16.08 -13.14 20.01
N PRO A 132 14.95 -13.22 20.74
CA PRO A 132 13.90 -12.20 20.69
C PRO A 132 14.39 -10.77 21.03
N ASP A 133 15.20 -10.60 22.08
CA ASP A 133 15.77 -9.31 22.44
C ASP A 133 16.74 -8.78 21.36
N ALA A 134 17.51 -9.67 20.75
CA ALA A 134 18.38 -9.29 19.64
C ALA A 134 17.57 -8.84 18.40
N VAL A 135 16.39 -9.41 18.18
CA VAL A 135 15.45 -8.96 17.14
C VAL A 135 14.89 -7.59 17.48
N TYR A 136 14.46 -7.35 18.72
CA TYR A 136 14.07 -6.01 19.18
C TYR A 136 15.12 -4.96 18.87
N ASP A 137 16.37 -5.23 19.23
CA ASP A 137 17.49 -4.32 19.00
C ASP A 137 17.71 -4.02 17.52
N VAL A 138 17.56 -5.01 16.64
CA VAL A 138 17.71 -4.83 15.18
C VAL A 138 16.54 -4.05 14.61
N VAL A 139 15.32 -4.36 15.02
CA VAL A 139 14.12 -3.65 14.58
C VAL A 139 14.20 -2.18 15.02
N SER A 140 14.57 -1.89 16.25
CA SER A 140 14.76 -0.52 16.74
C SER A 140 15.82 0.25 15.94
N GLU A 141 16.90 -0.42 15.58
CA GLU A 141 17.97 0.18 14.74
C GLU A 141 17.47 0.48 13.31
N LEU A 142 16.66 -0.43 12.72
CA LEU A 142 16.09 -0.24 11.38
C LEU A 142 15.23 1.02 11.29
N PHE A 143 14.48 1.34 12.33
CA PHE A 143 13.58 2.50 12.35
C PHE A 143 14.23 3.75 12.95
N SER A 144 15.48 3.68 13.43
CA SER A 144 16.14 4.78 14.13
C SER A 144 16.29 6.06 13.30
N ILE A 145 16.46 5.93 11.97
CA ILE A 145 16.60 7.09 11.08
C ILE A 145 15.30 7.90 11.04
N GLN A 146 14.15 7.25 11.00
CA GLN A 146 12.83 7.87 10.89
C GLN A 146 12.06 7.88 12.22
N SER A 147 12.76 7.91 13.34
CA SER A 147 12.15 7.97 14.67
C SER A 147 11.93 9.40 15.16
N CYS A 148 10.98 9.54 16.08
CA CYS A 148 10.72 10.77 16.81
C CYS A 148 11.16 10.63 18.28
N ASP A 149 11.45 11.77 18.91
CA ASP A 149 11.64 11.85 20.35
C ASP A 149 10.29 11.81 21.10
N LYS A 150 10.34 11.79 22.43
CA LYS A 150 9.12 11.77 23.28
C LYS A 150 8.30 13.07 23.21
N GLN A 151 8.81 14.09 22.57
CA GLN A 151 8.13 15.35 22.28
C GLN A 151 7.45 15.33 20.91
N GLY A 152 7.62 14.22 20.15
CA GLY A 152 7.08 14.07 18.80
C GLY A 152 7.83 14.89 17.75
N ASN A 153 9.12 15.19 17.99
CA ASN A 153 9.97 15.83 16.99
C ASN A 153 10.83 14.76 16.32
N MET A 154 11.04 14.89 15.02
CA MET A 154 11.96 14.03 14.29
C MET A 154 13.38 14.14 14.88
N ILE A 155 14.02 13.00 15.15
CA ILE A 155 15.37 12.97 15.70
C ILE A 155 16.41 13.37 14.65
N ASN A 156 16.14 13.04 13.39
CA ASN A 156 17.00 13.30 12.27
C ASN A 156 16.42 14.36 11.33
N ASN A 157 17.27 15.05 10.57
CA ASN A 157 16.86 16.02 9.57
C ASN A 157 16.38 15.30 8.31
N LEU A 158 15.09 15.01 8.27
CA LEU A 158 14.41 14.33 7.16
C LEU A 158 13.61 15.35 6.36
N LYS A 159 13.82 15.38 5.03
CA LYS A 159 13.08 16.24 4.12
C LYS A 159 12.48 15.45 2.97
N THR A 160 11.28 15.80 2.58
CA THR A 160 10.63 15.32 1.35
C THR A 160 11.05 16.22 0.17
N GLU A 161 11.02 15.67 -1.03
CA GLU A 161 11.13 16.47 -2.24
C GLU A 161 9.82 17.22 -2.49
N GLU A 162 9.94 18.46 -2.95
CA GLU A 162 8.81 19.27 -3.40
C GLU A 162 8.78 19.28 -4.93
N TYR A 163 7.63 19.05 -5.50
CA TYR A 163 7.45 18.98 -6.94
C TYR A 163 6.53 20.11 -7.42
N GLY A 164 6.79 20.61 -8.63
CA GLY A 164 5.83 21.43 -9.36
C GLY A 164 4.74 20.59 -10.02
N SER A 165 4.14 21.10 -11.11
CA SER A 165 3.20 20.33 -11.91
C SER A 165 3.85 19.09 -12.54
N LEU A 166 3.06 18.06 -12.87
CA LEU A 166 3.57 16.86 -13.55
C LEU A 166 4.30 17.21 -14.85
N ALA A 167 3.85 18.25 -15.56
CA ALA A 167 4.51 18.75 -16.77
C ALA A 167 5.93 19.29 -16.51
N SER A 168 6.20 19.79 -15.30
CA SER A 168 7.51 20.33 -14.90
C SER A 168 8.50 19.27 -14.43
N MET A 169 8.03 18.05 -14.13
CA MET A 169 8.86 16.93 -13.70
C MET A 169 9.67 16.37 -14.87
N ASP A 170 10.86 15.85 -14.58
CA ASP A 170 11.57 15.00 -15.51
C ASP A 170 10.80 13.69 -15.75
N GLU A 171 11.20 12.94 -16.79
CA GLU A 171 10.49 11.73 -17.22
C GLU A 171 10.44 10.65 -16.12
N ASP A 172 11.53 10.42 -15.41
CA ASP A 172 11.63 9.39 -14.37
C ASP A 172 10.77 9.75 -13.15
N THR A 173 10.83 11.00 -12.72
CA THR A 173 10.03 11.53 -11.60
C THR A 173 8.54 11.50 -11.92
N ARG A 174 8.16 11.92 -13.13
CA ARG A 174 6.77 11.87 -13.58
C ARG A 174 6.26 10.43 -13.69
N ALA A 175 7.09 9.53 -14.24
CA ALA A 175 6.77 8.10 -14.27
C ALA A 175 6.59 7.51 -12.87
N TRP A 176 7.41 7.93 -11.90
CA TRP A 176 7.24 7.56 -10.50
C TRP A 176 5.91 8.08 -9.95
N ALA A 177 5.55 9.36 -10.15
CA ALA A 177 4.29 9.93 -9.68
C ALA A 177 3.07 9.13 -10.20
N TYR A 178 3.07 8.77 -11.48
CA TYR A 178 2.02 7.94 -12.07
C TYR A 178 1.99 6.50 -11.55
N ARG A 179 3.12 5.94 -11.12
CA ARG A 179 3.12 4.63 -10.44
C ARG A 179 2.53 4.71 -9.03
N MET A 180 2.72 5.83 -8.35
CA MET A 180 2.18 6.04 -7.00
C MET A 180 0.66 6.26 -7.07
N ILE A 181 0.21 7.21 -7.88
CA ILE A 181 -1.22 7.48 -8.12
C ILE A 181 -1.44 7.51 -9.64
N PRO A 182 -2.16 6.53 -10.21
CA PRO A 182 -2.40 6.45 -11.65
C PRO A 182 -3.39 7.53 -12.13
N MET A 183 -2.90 8.75 -12.38
CA MET A 183 -3.69 9.92 -12.78
C MET A 183 -3.80 10.13 -14.30
N GLN A 184 -3.36 9.18 -15.12
CA GLN A 184 -3.31 9.35 -16.59
C GLN A 184 -4.68 9.70 -17.19
N LYS A 185 -5.77 9.10 -16.67
CA LYS A 185 -7.12 9.43 -17.14
C LYS A 185 -7.48 10.90 -16.86
N LEU A 186 -7.06 11.41 -15.72
CA LEU A 186 -7.27 12.79 -15.32
C LEU A 186 -6.40 13.75 -16.15
N THR A 187 -5.10 13.50 -16.24
CA THR A 187 -4.17 14.36 -16.98
C THR A 187 -4.45 14.42 -18.46
N ASN A 188 -5.06 13.38 -19.05
CA ASN A 188 -5.53 13.41 -20.43
C ASN A 188 -6.65 14.43 -20.67
N VAL A 189 -7.38 14.82 -19.64
CA VAL A 189 -8.47 15.82 -19.74
C VAL A 189 -7.98 17.20 -19.31
N ILE A 190 -7.41 17.32 -18.08
CA ILE A 190 -7.04 18.61 -17.51
C ILE A 190 -5.60 19.05 -17.83
N GLY A 191 -4.75 18.14 -18.31
CA GLY A 191 -3.35 18.35 -18.60
C GLY A 191 -2.40 18.08 -17.41
N GLU A 192 -1.16 17.72 -17.73
CA GLU A 192 -0.09 17.53 -16.74
C GLU A 192 0.33 18.85 -16.07
N ASP A 193 0.14 19.99 -16.72
CA ASP A 193 0.38 21.34 -16.21
C ASP A 193 -0.63 21.79 -15.16
N HIS A 194 -1.79 21.11 -15.06
CA HIS A 194 -2.84 21.32 -14.06
C HIS A 194 -2.88 20.24 -12.99
N THR A 195 -1.97 19.28 -13.02
CA THR A 195 -1.93 18.18 -12.07
C THR A 195 -0.65 18.27 -11.26
N TYR A 196 -0.80 18.26 -9.95
CA TYR A 196 0.26 18.44 -8.97
C TYR A 196 0.31 17.25 -8.02
N PHE A 197 1.51 16.95 -7.51
CA PHE A 197 1.72 15.85 -6.57
C PHE A 197 2.36 16.42 -5.31
N PHE A 198 1.58 16.52 -4.24
CA PHE A 198 2.05 16.97 -2.94
C PHE A 198 2.80 15.83 -2.23
N THR A 199 3.83 16.15 -1.47
CA THR A 199 4.57 15.20 -0.63
C THR A 199 4.69 15.71 0.79
N PHE A 200 4.64 14.80 1.74
CA PHE A 200 4.77 15.12 3.16
C PHE A 200 5.54 14.03 3.91
N ASN A 201 6.15 14.38 5.04
CA ASN A 201 6.96 13.45 5.81
C ASN A 201 6.07 12.49 6.59
N LEU A 202 6.25 11.17 6.36
CA LEU A 202 5.50 10.10 7.02
C LEU A 202 5.59 10.14 8.56
N VAL A 203 6.71 10.59 9.11
CA VAL A 203 6.94 10.65 10.58
C VAL A 203 6.82 12.07 11.14
N GLY A 204 6.27 12.98 10.34
CA GLY A 204 6.02 14.36 10.75
C GLY A 204 4.80 14.51 11.66
N ASN A 205 4.44 15.76 11.91
CA ASN A 205 3.20 16.14 12.57
C ASN A 205 2.16 16.47 11.47
N PRO A 206 0.97 15.86 11.45
CA PRO A 206 -0.04 16.12 10.42
C PRO A 206 -0.50 17.59 10.38
N ILE A 207 -0.43 18.30 11.50
CA ILE A 207 -0.75 19.75 11.56
C ILE A 207 0.28 20.57 10.78
N ASP A 208 1.57 20.22 10.89
CA ASP A 208 2.62 20.89 10.12
C ASP A 208 2.53 20.53 8.63
N SER A 209 2.19 19.27 8.32
CA SER A 209 1.94 18.83 6.94
C SER A 209 0.73 19.53 6.30
N ALA A 210 -0.32 19.81 7.08
CA ALA A 210 -1.47 20.60 6.62
C ALA A 210 -1.09 22.07 6.35
N THR A 211 -0.17 22.63 7.16
CA THR A 211 0.39 23.97 6.92
C THR A 211 1.20 23.99 5.62
N ALA A 212 2.06 22.98 5.40
CA ALA A 212 2.81 22.85 4.15
C ALA A 212 1.88 22.68 2.93
N LEU A 213 0.79 21.90 3.06
CA LEU A 213 -0.21 21.78 2.02
C LEU A 213 -0.88 23.14 1.71
N HIS A 214 -1.20 23.94 2.73
CA HIS A 214 -1.75 25.27 2.51
C HIS A 214 -0.76 26.17 1.73
N GLU A 215 0.50 26.19 2.10
CA GLU A 215 1.53 26.96 1.40
C GLU A 215 1.68 26.48 -0.05
N TYR A 216 1.65 25.17 -0.27
CA TYR A 216 1.69 24.55 -1.59
C TYR A 216 0.45 24.94 -2.45
N ILE A 217 -0.74 24.94 -1.87
CA ILE A 217 -1.97 25.42 -2.53
C ILE A 217 -1.83 26.88 -2.96
N GLN A 218 -1.29 27.76 -2.09
CA GLN A 218 -1.08 29.17 -2.47
C GLN A 218 -0.06 29.31 -3.62
N GLN A 219 0.98 28.44 -3.64
CA GLN A 219 1.91 28.41 -4.76
C GLN A 219 1.24 27.96 -6.06
N VAL A 220 0.47 26.86 -6.05
CA VAL A 220 -0.26 26.35 -7.22
C VAL A 220 -1.23 27.41 -7.77
N LYS A 221 -2.00 28.04 -6.91
CA LYS A 221 -2.91 29.15 -7.30
C LYS A 221 -2.17 30.29 -7.98
N LYS A 222 -1.00 30.66 -7.47
CA LYS A 222 -0.16 31.71 -8.06
C LYS A 222 0.42 31.31 -9.42
N GLU A 223 0.85 30.04 -9.56
CA GLU A 223 1.44 29.54 -10.79
C GLU A 223 0.42 29.39 -11.92
N THR A 224 -0.78 28.94 -11.58
CA THR A 224 -1.85 28.64 -12.54
C THR A 224 -2.81 29.82 -12.77
N GLY A 225 -2.80 30.83 -11.89
CA GLY A 225 -3.74 31.94 -11.94
C GLY A 225 -5.16 31.61 -11.48
N HIS A 226 -5.40 30.39 -10.99
CA HIS A 226 -6.71 29.99 -10.47
C HIS A 226 -6.92 30.48 -9.03
N ASP A 227 -8.16 30.79 -8.69
CA ASP A 227 -8.54 31.21 -7.33
C ASP A 227 -8.68 30.04 -6.36
N LYS A 228 -8.90 28.82 -6.88
CA LYS A 228 -9.11 27.59 -6.12
C LYS A 228 -8.36 26.39 -6.72
N VAL A 229 -8.26 25.33 -5.94
CA VAL A 229 -7.70 24.03 -6.34
C VAL A 229 -8.68 22.91 -6.00
N SER A 230 -8.55 21.77 -6.67
CA SER A 230 -9.21 20.52 -6.29
C SER A 230 -8.22 19.59 -5.59
N LEU A 231 -8.68 18.84 -4.60
CA LEU A 231 -7.86 17.87 -3.85
C LEU A 231 -8.24 16.44 -4.19
N LEU A 232 -7.26 15.61 -4.50
CA LEU A 232 -7.39 14.16 -4.60
C LEU A 232 -6.65 13.52 -3.42
N ASN A 233 -7.37 13.18 -2.36
CA ASN A 233 -6.81 12.61 -1.14
C ASN A 233 -6.85 11.09 -1.22
N VAL A 234 -5.70 10.44 -1.03
CA VAL A 234 -5.58 8.99 -1.09
C VAL A 234 -5.05 8.45 0.24
N SER A 235 -5.74 7.47 0.84
CA SER A 235 -5.23 6.75 2.01
C SER A 235 -4.81 7.69 3.15
N LEU A 236 -3.54 7.64 3.58
CA LEU A 236 -2.96 8.51 4.62
C LEU A 236 -3.17 10.01 4.32
N GLY A 237 -3.25 10.40 3.05
CA GLY A 237 -3.57 11.79 2.66
C GLY A 237 -4.87 12.32 3.26
N GLY A 238 -5.80 11.42 3.62
CA GLY A 238 -7.01 11.77 4.37
C GLY A 238 -6.74 12.41 5.73
N THR A 239 -5.66 12.03 6.42
CA THR A 239 -5.29 12.66 7.70
C THR A 239 -4.83 14.09 7.52
N ILE A 240 -4.09 14.37 6.44
CA ILE A 240 -3.63 15.72 6.12
C ILE A 240 -4.81 16.59 5.69
N PHE A 241 -5.72 16.04 4.89
CA PHE A 241 -6.97 16.71 4.51
C PHE A 241 -7.82 17.07 5.73
N THR A 242 -8.02 16.15 6.68
CA THR A 242 -8.78 16.40 7.93
C THR A 242 -8.17 17.55 8.73
N ALA A 243 -6.84 17.57 8.89
CA ALA A 243 -6.15 18.68 9.55
C ALA A 243 -6.28 19.99 8.75
N TYR A 244 -6.16 19.93 7.41
CA TYR A 244 -6.21 21.10 6.53
C TYR A 244 -7.55 21.82 6.63
N ILE A 245 -8.67 21.11 6.50
CA ILE A 245 -10.00 21.75 6.53
C ILE A 245 -10.35 22.32 7.90
N ASP A 246 -9.84 21.72 8.98
CA ASP A 246 -10.02 22.26 10.34
C ASP A 246 -9.22 23.54 10.58
N MET A 247 -8.05 23.67 9.95
CA MET A 247 -7.17 24.83 10.14
C MET A 247 -7.47 25.99 9.19
N TYR A 248 -7.78 25.70 7.94
CA TYR A 248 -7.84 26.69 6.85
C TYR A 248 -9.21 26.81 6.20
N GLY A 249 -10.10 25.84 6.45
CA GLY A 249 -11.46 25.85 5.87
C GLY A 249 -11.45 25.61 4.36
N TRP A 250 -12.39 26.26 3.65
CA TRP A 250 -12.79 25.86 2.30
C TRP A 250 -12.57 26.93 1.21
N ASP A 251 -12.06 28.09 1.56
CA ASP A 251 -12.04 29.24 0.63
C ASP A 251 -11.13 29.01 -0.59
N ASP A 252 -10.10 28.17 -0.44
CA ASP A 252 -9.15 27.81 -1.50
C ASP A 252 -9.53 26.52 -2.27
N ILE A 253 -10.63 25.84 -1.87
CA ILE A 253 -10.99 24.52 -2.38
C ILE A 253 -12.22 24.61 -3.28
N ASP A 254 -12.15 23.98 -4.45
CA ASP A 254 -13.22 23.84 -5.42
C ASP A 254 -13.92 22.48 -5.27
N GLU A 255 -13.15 21.40 -5.39
CA GLU A 255 -13.63 20.04 -5.29
C GLU A 255 -12.71 19.18 -4.43
N VAL A 256 -13.26 18.09 -3.87
CA VAL A 256 -12.52 17.08 -3.13
C VAL A 256 -12.94 15.69 -3.58
N VAL A 257 -11.96 14.88 -3.92
CA VAL A 257 -12.11 13.44 -4.13
C VAL A 257 -11.35 12.70 -3.05
N ASN A 258 -12.06 12.04 -2.14
CA ASN A 258 -11.49 11.16 -1.13
C ASN A 258 -11.50 9.71 -1.66
N ALA A 259 -10.36 9.21 -2.13
CA ALA A 259 -10.21 7.86 -2.61
C ALA A 259 -9.58 6.97 -1.52
N VAL A 260 -10.36 6.10 -0.90
CA VAL A 260 -9.97 5.23 0.23
C VAL A 260 -9.22 6.02 1.34
N ALA A 261 -9.63 7.26 1.58
CA ALA A 261 -8.93 8.20 2.45
C ALA A 261 -9.17 7.88 3.94
N ALA A 262 -8.10 7.89 4.75
CA ALA A 262 -8.15 7.67 6.20
C ALA A 262 -8.58 8.95 6.92
N THR A 263 -9.82 9.39 6.73
CA THR A 263 -10.31 10.66 7.31
C THR A 263 -10.49 10.60 8.83
N ASP A 264 -10.75 9.42 9.37
CA ASP A 264 -10.81 9.14 10.82
C ASP A 264 -9.93 7.93 11.19
N GLY A 265 -8.73 7.86 10.64
CA GLY A 265 -7.74 6.86 10.97
C GLY A 265 -8.05 5.44 10.47
N SER A 266 -7.37 4.46 11.08
CA SER A 266 -7.53 3.02 10.80
C SER A 266 -7.50 2.21 12.08
N ASP A 267 -8.47 1.30 12.22
CA ASP A 267 -8.56 0.36 13.34
C ASP A 267 -7.35 -0.58 13.47
N ILE A 268 -6.63 -0.83 12.36
CA ILE A 268 -5.37 -1.59 12.41
C ILE A 268 -4.36 -0.90 13.33
N ILE A 269 -4.21 0.41 13.20
CA ILE A 269 -3.29 1.18 14.04
C ILE A 269 -3.76 1.19 15.50
N ALA A 270 -5.05 1.39 15.72
CA ALA A 270 -5.61 1.33 17.07
C ALA A 270 -5.39 -0.05 17.72
N ASP A 271 -5.47 -1.14 16.97
CA ASP A 271 -5.19 -2.49 17.47
C ASP A 271 -3.72 -2.67 17.88
N PHE A 272 -2.77 -2.14 17.14
CA PHE A 272 -1.37 -2.14 17.56
C PHE A 272 -1.17 -1.43 18.90
N PHE A 273 -1.80 -0.28 19.08
CA PHE A 273 -1.75 0.45 20.35
C PHE A 273 -2.52 -0.27 21.47
N THR A 274 -3.65 -0.93 21.16
CA THR A 274 -4.50 -1.59 22.17
C THR A 274 -3.88 -2.87 22.67
N ARG A 275 -3.48 -3.75 21.78
CA ARG A 275 -3.12 -5.14 22.05
C ARG A 275 -1.64 -5.43 21.87
N GLY A 276 -0.91 -4.62 21.12
CA GLY A 276 0.45 -4.93 20.71
C GLY A 276 0.50 -6.33 20.07
N ALA A 277 1.47 -7.14 20.49
CA ALA A 277 1.60 -8.50 19.97
C ALA A 277 0.50 -9.48 20.39
N GLU A 278 -0.30 -9.17 21.43
CA GLU A 278 -1.43 -10.01 21.85
C GLU A 278 -2.57 -10.01 20.81
N GLY A 279 -2.61 -9.03 19.94
CA GLY A 279 -3.55 -8.93 18.82
C GLY A 279 -3.25 -9.87 17.66
N PHE A 280 -2.09 -10.53 17.65
CA PHE A 280 -1.66 -11.35 16.52
C PHE A 280 -2.21 -12.77 16.55
N ARG A 281 -2.43 -13.35 15.38
CA ARG A 281 -2.65 -14.78 15.19
C ARG A 281 -1.31 -15.49 15.28
N ILE A 282 -1.16 -16.31 16.31
CA ILE A 282 0.08 -17.02 16.58
C ILE A 282 -0.14 -18.54 16.70
N GLU A 283 -1.29 -19.04 16.24
CA GLU A 283 -1.56 -20.47 16.15
C GLU A 283 -0.57 -21.14 15.20
N ASP A 284 -0.02 -22.30 15.60
CA ASP A 284 1.00 -23.05 14.84
C ASP A 284 0.58 -23.27 13.39
N GLU A 285 -0.67 -23.70 13.17
CA GLU A 285 -1.19 -24.00 11.84
C GLU A 285 -1.19 -22.74 10.96
N PHE A 286 -1.66 -21.64 11.47
CA PHE A 286 -1.67 -20.37 10.74
C PHE A 286 -0.25 -19.84 10.45
N LEU A 287 0.62 -19.76 11.48
CA LEU A 287 1.97 -19.19 11.30
C LEU A 287 2.81 -20.01 10.32
N TYR A 288 2.88 -21.35 10.50
CA TYR A 288 3.80 -22.18 9.75
C TYR A 288 3.28 -22.68 8.40
N HIS A 289 1.95 -22.72 8.22
CA HIS A 289 1.34 -23.29 7.01
C HIS A 289 0.68 -22.25 6.11
N GLU A 290 0.33 -21.09 6.64
CA GLU A 290 -0.32 -20.03 5.86
C GLU A 290 0.50 -18.73 5.84
N TYR A 291 0.69 -18.07 7.01
CA TYR A 291 1.25 -16.73 7.08
C TYR A 291 2.71 -16.65 6.60
N ILE A 292 3.60 -17.39 7.24
CA ILE A 292 5.03 -17.33 6.93
C ILE A 292 5.35 -17.81 5.49
N PRO A 293 4.77 -18.93 4.99
CA PRO A 293 4.96 -19.32 3.60
C PRO A 293 4.55 -18.25 2.60
N LYS A 294 3.41 -17.61 2.82
CA LYS A 294 2.90 -16.58 1.92
C LYS A 294 3.76 -15.31 1.93
N ILE A 295 4.19 -14.86 3.12
CA ILE A 295 5.13 -13.73 3.24
C ILE A 295 6.45 -14.02 2.52
N ILE A 296 6.97 -15.24 2.65
CA ILE A 296 8.21 -15.62 1.98
C ILE A 296 8.03 -15.65 0.46
N GLU A 297 6.91 -16.18 -0.02
CA GLU A 297 6.58 -16.19 -1.45
C GLU A 297 6.46 -14.77 -2.02
N GLU A 298 5.80 -13.87 -1.29
CA GLU A 298 5.61 -12.48 -1.69
C GLU A 298 6.90 -11.64 -1.62
N SER A 299 7.84 -12.00 -0.73
CA SER A 299 9.03 -11.20 -0.44
C SER A 299 10.30 -11.68 -1.15
N MET A 300 10.26 -12.82 -1.85
CA MET A 300 11.47 -13.44 -2.38
C MET A 300 11.37 -13.81 -3.86
N ASP A 301 12.30 -13.27 -4.65
CA ASP A 301 12.45 -13.60 -6.08
C ASP A 301 12.97 -15.04 -6.33
N SER A 302 13.44 -15.71 -5.28
CA SER A 302 14.01 -17.07 -5.38
C SER A 302 13.15 -18.10 -4.63
N PRO A 303 12.37 -18.93 -5.33
CA PRO A 303 11.57 -20.02 -4.72
C PRO A 303 12.39 -20.98 -3.87
N ALA A 304 13.63 -21.30 -4.30
CA ALA A 304 14.52 -22.20 -3.56
C ALA A 304 14.99 -21.60 -2.23
N LEU A 305 15.24 -20.28 -2.19
CA LEU A 305 15.62 -19.58 -0.96
C LEU A 305 14.43 -19.45 -0.02
N GLY A 306 13.27 -19.13 -0.54
CA GLY A 306 12.00 -19.08 0.20
C GLY A 306 11.70 -20.42 0.87
N TYR A 307 11.85 -21.51 0.15
CA TYR A 307 11.68 -22.86 0.67
C TYR A 307 12.66 -23.20 1.82
N LEU A 308 13.94 -22.85 1.65
CA LEU A 308 14.95 -23.05 2.70
C LEU A 308 14.61 -22.27 3.98
N ILE A 309 14.14 -21.04 3.85
CA ILE A 309 13.74 -20.19 4.97
C ILE A 309 12.53 -20.79 5.69
N ASN A 310 11.54 -21.28 4.95
CA ASN A 310 10.38 -21.98 5.51
C ASN A 310 10.78 -23.19 6.37
N ILE A 311 11.76 -23.97 5.91
CA ILE A 311 12.29 -25.10 6.71
C ILE A 311 12.98 -24.58 7.98
N LEU A 312 13.80 -23.54 7.88
CA LEU A 312 14.54 -22.99 9.01
C LEU A 312 13.60 -22.40 10.08
N ILE A 313 12.54 -21.72 9.68
CA ILE A 313 11.55 -21.17 10.62
C ILE A 313 10.81 -22.28 11.38
N ARG A 314 10.48 -23.39 10.72
CA ARG A 314 9.84 -24.56 11.36
C ARG A 314 10.73 -25.27 12.41
N ILE A 315 12.03 -25.00 12.41
CA ILE A 315 12.96 -25.51 13.43
C ILE A 315 12.93 -24.64 14.70
N ILE A 316 12.46 -23.41 14.62
CA ILE A 316 12.34 -22.50 15.77
C ILE A 316 11.20 -22.99 16.67
N PRO A 317 11.43 -23.17 17.99
CA PRO A 317 10.35 -23.51 18.90
C PRO A 317 9.23 -22.46 18.84
N HIS A 318 7.98 -22.90 18.81
CA HIS A 318 6.83 -22.00 18.68
C HIS A 318 6.82 -20.85 19.70
N GLN A 319 7.09 -21.15 20.99
CA GLN A 319 7.17 -20.12 22.03
C GLN A 319 8.24 -19.05 21.71
N VAL A 320 9.41 -19.47 21.22
CA VAL A 320 10.48 -18.53 20.85
C VAL A 320 10.06 -17.68 19.64
N LEU A 321 9.32 -18.26 18.69
CA LEU A 321 8.76 -17.52 17.57
C LEU A 321 7.76 -16.45 18.04
N CYS A 322 6.83 -16.81 18.95
CA CYS A 322 5.88 -15.88 19.56
C CYS A 322 6.60 -14.75 20.32
N ASP A 323 7.58 -15.12 21.16
CA ASP A 323 8.36 -14.14 21.92
C ASP A 323 9.14 -13.20 20.97
N THR A 324 9.64 -13.73 19.85
CA THR A 324 10.34 -12.94 18.82
C THR A 324 9.41 -11.95 18.12
N LEU A 325 8.19 -12.39 17.75
CA LEU A 325 7.17 -11.48 17.18
C LEU A 325 6.78 -10.38 18.17
N THR A 326 6.60 -10.75 19.45
CA THR A 326 6.31 -9.78 20.51
C THR A 326 7.41 -8.74 20.61
N ARG A 327 8.67 -9.18 20.69
CA ARG A 327 9.80 -8.25 20.83
C ARG A 327 10.04 -7.41 19.57
N ALA A 328 9.78 -7.96 18.38
CA ALA A 328 9.81 -7.17 17.14
C ALA A 328 8.76 -6.05 17.18
N MET A 329 7.54 -6.35 17.62
CA MET A 329 6.48 -5.36 17.76
C MET A 329 6.82 -4.30 18.83
N ASP A 330 7.38 -4.70 19.98
CA ASP A 330 7.85 -3.74 20.99
C ASP A 330 8.88 -2.76 20.39
N GLY A 331 9.82 -3.28 19.58
CA GLY A 331 10.81 -2.45 18.91
C GLY A 331 10.19 -1.41 17.98
N ILE A 332 9.12 -1.77 17.28
CA ILE A 332 8.37 -0.86 16.41
C ILE A 332 7.60 0.17 17.23
N MET A 333 6.85 -0.30 18.22
CA MET A 333 6.05 0.56 19.11
C MET A 333 6.94 1.63 19.75
N ASP A 334 8.07 1.21 20.33
CA ASP A 334 8.96 2.10 21.08
C ASP A 334 9.73 3.08 20.18
N THR A 335 10.06 2.66 18.96
CA THR A 335 10.93 3.46 18.09
C THR A 335 10.14 4.32 17.11
N LEU A 336 9.03 3.80 16.58
CA LEU A 336 8.29 4.46 15.50
C LEU A 336 6.90 4.94 15.95
N LEU A 337 6.02 4.04 16.44
CA LEU A 337 4.60 4.35 16.53
C LEU A 337 4.26 5.33 17.66
N VAL A 338 4.72 5.04 18.90
CA VAL A 338 4.30 5.80 20.09
C VAL A 338 4.76 7.24 20.06
N ASN A 339 5.97 7.50 19.54
CA ASN A 339 6.58 8.83 19.56
C ASN A 339 6.23 9.69 18.34
N CYS A 340 5.61 9.11 17.30
CA CYS A 340 5.36 9.81 16.04
C CYS A 340 3.92 10.35 15.95
N PRO A 341 3.70 11.67 15.85
CA PRO A 341 2.38 12.28 15.77
C PRO A 341 1.53 11.76 14.60
N GLN A 342 2.14 11.46 13.44
CA GLN A 342 1.42 10.97 12.28
C GLN A 342 0.74 9.62 12.51
N PHE A 343 1.35 8.71 13.29
CA PHE A 343 0.69 7.43 13.63
C PHE A 343 -0.45 7.61 14.62
N TRP A 344 -0.39 8.63 15.48
CA TRP A 344 -1.53 9.02 16.31
C TRP A 344 -2.70 9.58 15.49
N ALA A 345 -2.41 10.25 14.38
CA ALA A 345 -3.45 10.70 13.46
C ALA A 345 -4.18 9.54 12.75
N LEU A 346 -3.58 8.36 12.72
CA LEU A 346 -4.22 7.15 12.24
C LEU A 346 -5.02 6.39 13.33
N VAL A 347 -5.00 6.83 14.58
CA VAL A 347 -5.87 6.29 15.63
C VAL A 347 -7.27 6.87 15.43
N PRO A 348 -8.34 6.04 15.28
CA PRO A 348 -9.70 6.53 15.19
C PRO A 348 -10.11 7.38 16.38
N SER A 349 -10.92 8.40 16.13
CA SER A 349 -11.31 9.40 17.14
C SER A 349 -11.97 8.80 18.38
N ASP A 350 -12.75 7.73 18.23
CA ASP A 350 -13.42 7.04 19.33
C ASP A 350 -12.48 6.24 20.25
N LYS A 351 -11.25 5.96 19.81
CA LYS A 351 -10.24 5.21 20.57
C LYS A 351 -9.11 6.07 21.14
N TYR A 352 -9.03 7.30 20.71
CA TYR A 352 -7.92 8.20 21.05
C TYR A 352 -7.77 8.43 22.56
N ASP A 353 -8.86 8.73 23.27
CA ASP A 353 -8.81 9.07 24.71
C ASP A 353 -8.24 7.94 25.56
N GLU A 354 -8.64 6.69 25.29
CA GLU A 354 -8.13 5.52 26.01
C GLU A 354 -6.64 5.32 25.72
N LEU A 355 -6.25 5.35 24.46
CA LEU A 355 -4.89 5.08 24.03
C LEU A 355 -3.93 6.19 24.43
N SER A 356 -4.32 7.47 24.30
CA SER A 356 -3.50 8.60 24.74
C SER A 356 -3.27 8.57 26.25
N LYS A 357 -4.28 8.18 27.04
CA LYS A 357 -4.13 7.96 28.47
C LYS A 357 -3.17 6.82 28.79
N LYS A 358 -3.19 5.74 28.01
CA LYS A 358 -2.29 4.58 28.19
C LYS A 358 -0.82 4.94 27.95
N TYR A 359 -0.53 5.66 26.87
CA TYR A 359 0.83 5.89 26.41
C TYR A 359 1.40 7.27 26.73
N LEU A 360 0.57 8.33 26.73
CA LEU A 360 1.01 9.72 26.78
C LEU A 360 0.75 10.42 28.14
N SER A 361 0.37 9.69 29.18
CA SER A 361 0.07 10.29 30.51
C SER A 361 1.31 10.68 31.33
N SER A 362 2.49 10.18 30.96
CA SER A 362 3.75 10.60 31.62
C SER A 362 4.11 12.04 31.23
N PRO A 363 4.63 12.87 32.19
CA PRO A 363 5.01 14.27 31.90
C PRO A 363 6.01 14.44 30.77
N GLU A 364 6.83 13.44 30.47
CA GLU A 364 7.80 13.44 29.38
C GLU A 364 7.15 13.47 27.99
N TYR A 365 5.89 13.08 27.88
CA TYR A 365 5.09 13.10 26.64
C TYR A 365 4.17 14.33 26.50
N ALA A 366 4.25 15.31 27.41
CA ALA A 366 3.30 16.42 27.44
C ALA A 366 3.23 17.20 26.13
N GLU A 367 4.36 17.39 25.44
CA GLU A 367 4.40 18.09 24.16
C GLU A 367 3.81 17.23 23.03
N LEU A 368 4.20 15.95 22.94
CA LEU A 368 3.62 15.01 21.99
C LEU A 368 2.09 14.91 22.19
N LYS A 369 1.65 14.79 23.45
CA LYS A 369 0.22 14.76 23.75
C LYS A 369 -0.50 16.02 23.24
N ALA A 370 0.09 17.20 23.42
CA ALA A 370 -0.53 18.43 22.91
C ALA A 370 -0.63 18.44 21.38
N LYS A 371 0.37 17.89 20.66
CA LYS A 371 0.31 17.73 19.19
C LYS A 371 -0.78 16.77 18.77
N THR A 372 -0.89 15.63 19.44
CA THR A 372 -1.89 14.61 19.11
C THR A 372 -3.30 15.03 19.53
N ASP A 373 -3.47 15.72 20.68
CA ASP A 373 -4.75 16.32 21.09
C ASP A 373 -5.24 17.33 20.05
N ARG A 374 -4.34 18.17 19.50
CA ARG A 374 -4.71 19.15 18.45
C ARG A 374 -5.22 18.47 17.18
N TYR A 375 -4.61 17.35 16.78
CA TYR A 375 -5.11 16.58 15.63
C TYR A 375 -6.44 15.88 15.95
N HIS A 376 -6.58 15.33 17.14
CA HIS A 376 -7.82 14.70 17.58
C HIS A 376 -9.00 15.70 17.57
N GLU A 377 -8.77 16.97 17.93
CA GLU A 377 -9.78 18.03 17.75
C GLU A 377 -10.23 18.14 16.29
N ALA A 378 -9.30 18.07 15.32
CA ALA A 378 -9.67 18.10 13.91
C ALA A 378 -10.52 16.89 13.49
N GLN A 379 -10.23 15.68 14.02
CA GLN A 379 -11.07 14.50 13.80
C GLN A 379 -12.49 14.69 14.36
N LEU A 380 -12.62 15.23 15.57
CA LEU A 380 -13.92 15.49 16.19
C LEU A 380 -14.74 16.54 15.42
N ASN A 381 -14.08 17.53 14.79
CA ASN A 381 -14.71 18.56 13.98
C ASN A 381 -15.00 18.11 12.54
N LEU A 382 -14.50 16.95 12.10
CA LEU A 382 -14.56 16.50 10.71
C LEU A 382 -15.97 16.58 10.12
N ARG A 383 -16.97 16.05 10.85
CA ARG A 383 -18.36 16.06 10.38
C ARG A 383 -18.87 17.47 10.12
N GLU A 384 -18.64 18.39 11.06
CA GLU A 384 -19.10 19.78 10.94
C GLU A 384 -18.38 20.49 9.80
N ASN A 385 -17.08 20.31 9.69
CA ASN A 385 -16.25 20.89 8.63
C ASN A 385 -16.69 20.41 7.23
N ILE A 386 -16.98 19.13 7.04
CA ILE A 386 -17.47 18.58 5.76
C ILE A 386 -18.84 19.15 5.40
N LEU A 387 -19.77 19.23 6.35
CA LEU A 387 -21.10 19.81 6.12
C LEU A 387 -21.02 21.31 5.80
N GLU A 388 -20.08 22.05 6.40
CA GLU A 388 -19.81 23.45 6.08
C GLU A 388 -19.31 23.60 4.64
N GLY A 389 -18.32 22.77 4.21
CA GLY A 389 -17.80 22.80 2.84
C GLY A 389 -18.89 22.53 1.81
N HIS A 390 -19.69 21.50 2.05
CA HIS A 390 -20.81 21.17 1.19
C HIS A 390 -21.86 22.31 1.12
N ALA A 391 -22.17 22.94 2.26
CA ALA A 391 -23.07 24.10 2.32
C ALA A 391 -22.52 25.35 1.60
N LYS A 392 -21.19 25.47 1.49
CA LYS A 392 -20.50 26.51 0.70
C LYS A 392 -20.46 26.20 -0.80
N GLY A 393 -20.94 25.02 -1.21
CA GLY A 393 -20.98 24.58 -2.61
C GLY A 393 -19.71 23.86 -3.07
N VAL A 394 -18.84 23.45 -2.15
CA VAL A 394 -17.70 22.58 -2.49
C VAL A 394 -18.22 21.17 -2.80
N GLU A 395 -17.83 20.61 -3.92
CA GLU A 395 -18.15 19.23 -4.29
C GLU A 395 -17.19 18.29 -3.56
N ILE A 396 -17.74 17.44 -2.67
CA ILE A 396 -16.95 16.55 -1.81
C ILE A 396 -17.43 15.13 -2.04
N ASN A 397 -16.63 14.32 -2.76
CA ASN A 397 -16.97 12.98 -3.18
C ASN A 397 -16.04 11.95 -2.50
N SER A 398 -16.60 10.80 -2.08
CA SER A 398 -15.87 9.73 -1.44
C SER A 398 -16.01 8.43 -2.23
N ILE A 399 -14.89 7.76 -2.46
CA ILE A 399 -14.81 6.40 -3.00
C ILE A 399 -14.25 5.50 -1.90
N ALA A 400 -14.98 4.46 -1.53
CA ALA A 400 -14.61 3.52 -0.48
C ALA A 400 -14.61 2.09 -0.97
N GLY A 401 -13.66 1.29 -0.50
CA GLY A 401 -13.70 -0.16 -0.59
C GLY A 401 -14.44 -0.75 0.62
N ALA A 402 -15.11 -1.88 0.43
CA ALA A 402 -15.86 -2.55 1.49
C ALA A 402 -15.93 -4.06 1.28
N GLY A 403 -16.43 -4.78 2.30
CA GLY A 403 -16.69 -6.22 2.22
C GLY A 403 -15.47 -7.08 2.51
N LEU A 404 -14.34 -6.49 2.87
CA LEU A 404 -13.12 -7.20 3.22
C LEU A 404 -12.83 -7.09 4.71
N ALA A 405 -12.28 -8.15 5.29
CA ALA A 405 -11.66 -8.11 6.61
C ALA A 405 -10.27 -7.44 6.50
N PHE A 406 -9.72 -6.95 7.62
CA PHE A 406 -8.34 -6.51 7.64
C PHE A 406 -7.40 -7.66 7.25
N GLY A 407 -6.43 -7.36 6.38
CA GLY A 407 -5.50 -8.35 5.89
C GLY A 407 -5.97 -9.14 4.68
N ASP A 408 -7.22 -9.01 4.26
CA ASP A 408 -7.72 -9.52 2.98
C ASP A 408 -7.28 -8.62 1.81
N VAL A 409 -6.00 -8.29 1.81
CA VAL A 409 -5.37 -7.50 0.76
C VAL A 409 -4.53 -8.39 -0.14
N GLU A 410 -4.14 -7.87 -1.27
CA GLU A 410 -3.25 -8.56 -2.22
C GLU A 410 -1.96 -9.05 -1.55
N TYR A 411 -1.51 -8.33 -0.53
CA TYR A 411 -0.37 -8.68 0.30
C TYR A 411 -0.82 -9.08 1.71
N SER A 412 -0.49 -10.29 2.13
CA SER A 412 -1.04 -10.94 3.33
C SER A 412 -0.43 -10.52 4.66
N TYR A 413 0.32 -9.43 4.69
CA TYR A 413 1.02 -8.99 5.90
C TYR A 413 0.09 -8.74 7.10
N PHE A 414 -1.11 -8.22 6.85
CA PHE A 414 -2.08 -7.93 7.91
C PHE A 414 -2.92 -9.12 8.34
N SER A 415 -2.88 -10.24 7.62
CA SER A 415 -3.66 -11.43 7.98
C SER A 415 -3.29 -12.01 9.36
N ILE A 416 -2.15 -11.57 9.93
CA ILE A 416 -1.75 -11.90 11.30
C ILE A 416 -2.60 -11.22 12.39
N ILE A 417 -3.39 -10.17 12.06
CA ILE A 417 -4.17 -9.38 13.02
C ILE A 417 -5.49 -10.09 13.33
N ARG A 418 -5.81 -10.29 14.61
CA ARG A 418 -7.00 -11.05 15.07
C ARG A 418 -8.32 -10.28 14.97
N SER A 419 -8.30 -8.96 15.10
CA SER A 419 -9.50 -8.12 14.96
C SER A 419 -10.01 -8.02 13.53
N ALA A 420 -9.23 -8.55 12.59
CA ALA A 420 -9.52 -8.54 11.17
C ALA A 420 -10.92 -9.05 10.78
N GLU A 421 -11.49 -9.99 11.56
CA GLU A 421 -12.71 -10.72 11.18
C GLU A 421 -14.01 -9.94 11.40
N THR A 422 -13.99 -8.88 12.20
CA THR A 422 -15.20 -8.18 12.65
C THR A 422 -15.41 -6.80 12.04
N VAL A 423 -14.40 -6.23 11.39
CA VAL A 423 -14.46 -4.87 10.84
C VAL A 423 -14.58 -4.93 9.32
N ASN A 424 -15.65 -4.36 8.80
CA ASN A 424 -15.84 -4.17 7.37
C ASN A 424 -14.93 -3.05 6.86
N SER A 425 -14.09 -3.39 5.91
CA SER A 425 -13.02 -2.52 5.46
C SER A 425 -12.68 -2.73 3.98
N ASP A 426 -11.72 -1.98 3.48
CA ASP A 426 -11.01 -2.23 2.22
C ASP A 426 -9.75 -3.12 2.43
N GLY A 427 -9.66 -3.78 3.60
CA GLY A 427 -8.53 -4.59 4.02
C GLY A 427 -7.49 -3.82 4.85
N ILE A 428 -7.48 -2.49 4.84
CA ILE A 428 -6.54 -1.61 5.55
C ILE A 428 -7.28 -0.55 6.39
N ILE A 429 -8.33 0.06 5.86
CA ILE A 429 -9.08 1.13 6.51
C ILE A 429 -10.55 0.72 6.59
N GLN A 430 -11.15 0.85 7.75
CA GLN A 430 -12.57 0.56 7.95
C GLN A 430 -13.45 1.48 7.11
N LEU A 431 -14.59 0.93 6.67
CA LEU A 431 -15.54 1.65 5.84
C LEU A 431 -16.04 2.96 6.50
N SER A 432 -16.21 2.96 7.83
CA SER A 432 -16.64 4.15 8.56
C SER A 432 -15.68 5.33 8.45
N SER A 433 -14.36 5.08 8.33
CA SER A 433 -13.36 6.11 8.11
C SER A 433 -13.38 6.61 6.66
N THR A 434 -13.33 5.72 5.68
CA THR A 434 -13.26 6.09 4.25
C THR A 434 -14.53 6.76 3.72
N THR A 435 -15.66 6.54 4.39
CA THR A 435 -16.97 7.13 4.06
C THR A 435 -17.41 8.24 5.02
N MET A 436 -16.60 8.52 6.04
CA MET A 436 -16.98 9.47 7.10
C MET A 436 -18.30 9.06 7.80
N GLY A 437 -18.47 7.76 8.12
CA GLY A 437 -19.52 7.29 9.02
C GLY A 437 -20.53 6.28 8.47
N ALA A 438 -20.36 5.69 7.28
CA ALA A 438 -21.26 4.61 6.83
C ALA A 438 -21.21 3.42 7.79
N THR A 439 -22.40 2.87 8.09
CA THR A 439 -22.55 1.69 8.94
C THR A 439 -22.44 0.42 8.12
N ALA A 440 -21.70 -0.57 8.62
CA ALA A 440 -21.60 -1.86 7.96
C ALA A 440 -21.58 -3.01 8.98
N ALA A 441 -22.12 -4.16 8.57
CA ALA A 441 -21.94 -5.42 9.27
C ALA A 441 -20.53 -5.97 9.05
N ALA A 442 -20.09 -6.94 9.84
CA ALA A 442 -18.86 -7.67 9.60
C ALA A 442 -18.82 -8.28 8.19
N PRO A 443 -17.64 -8.49 7.60
CA PRO A 443 -17.53 -9.08 6.27
C PRO A 443 -18.28 -10.41 6.17
N GLY A 444 -19.13 -10.53 5.16
CA GLY A 444 -19.97 -11.71 4.94
C GLY A 444 -21.26 -11.78 5.80
N GLU A 445 -21.48 -10.82 6.68
CA GLU A 445 -22.68 -10.73 7.52
C GLU A 445 -23.64 -9.66 6.99
N LYS A 446 -24.84 -9.65 7.54
CA LYS A 446 -25.86 -8.62 7.29
C LYS A 446 -26.07 -7.77 8.53
N LEU A 447 -26.55 -6.56 8.33
CA LEU A 447 -27.06 -5.75 9.45
C LEU A 447 -28.23 -6.47 10.13
N PRO A 448 -28.46 -6.25 11.44
CA PRO A 448 -29.53 -6.89 12.20
C PRO A 448 -30.90 -6.75 11.51
N GLU A 449 -31.78 -7.76 11.64
CA GLU A 449 -33.11 -7.73 11.02
C GLU A 449 -33.99 -6.56 11.49
N ASP A 450 -33.74 -6.07 12.71
CA ASP A 450 -34.41 -4.91 13.31
C ASP A 450 -33.67 -3.59 13.08
N TYR A 451 -32.61 -3.60 12.28
CA TYR A 451 -31.89 -2.37 11.90
C TYR A 451 -32.78 -1.49 11.01
N GLU A 452 -32.98 -0.25 11.43
CA GLU A 452 -33.70 0.75 10.64
C GLU A 452 -32.72 1.77 10.04
N PRO A 453 -32.56 1.81 8.71
CA PRO A 453 -31.69 2.78 8.07
C PRO A 453 -32.20 4.22 8.29
N VAL A 454 -31.27 5.15 8.45
CA VAL A 454 -31.60 6.57 8.65
C VAL A 454 -32.39 7.11 7.43
N LYS A 455 -32.00 6.67 6.22
CA LYS A 455 -32.68 7.04 4.97
C LYS A 455 -32.82 5.80 4.08
N ARG A 456 -34.06 5.48 3.73
CA ARG A 456 -34.32 4.35 2.82
C ARG A 456 -33.74 4.60 1.43
N GLY A 457 -33.24 3.54 0.79
CA GLY A 457 -32.67 3.62 -0.56
C GLY A 457 -31.14 3.70 -0.59
N TYR A 458 -30.48 3.75 0.58
CA TYR A 458 -29.02 3.77 0.71
C TYR A 458 -28.44 2.47 1.28
N MET A 459 -29.28 1.44 1.40
CA MET A 459 -28.84 0.10 1.79
C MET A 459 -28.23 -0.64 0.62
N SER A 460 -27.12 -1.36 0.85
CA SER A 460 -26.60 -2.34 -0.11
C SER A 460 -27.62 -3.45 -0.39
N VAL A 461 -27.56 -4.04 -1.58
CA VAL A 461 -28.53 -5.07 -2.02
C VAL A 461 -28.51 -6.28 -1.11
N ASP A 462 -27.35 -6.64 -0.56
CA ASP A 462 -27.15 -7.76 0.37
C ASP A 462 -27.55 -7.42 1.82
N GLY A 463 -27.84 -6.16 2.11
CA GLY A 463 -28.20 -5.68 3.45
C GLY A 463 -27.02 -5.60 4.42
N SER A 464 -25.81 -5.57 3.93
CA SER A 464 -24.60 -5.50 4.77
C SER A 464 -24.15 -4.07 5.11
N ILE A 465 -24.52 -3.09 4.27
CA ILE A 465 -24.02 -1.70 4.39
C ILE A 465 -25.18 -0.71 4.30
N ASP A 466 -25.18 0.29 5.19
CA ASP A 466 -26.05 1.47 5.13
C ASP A 466 -25.23 2.74 4.91
N ALA A 467 -25.21 3.24 3.67
CA ALA A 467 -24.54 4.49 3.33
C ALA A 467 -25.28 5.73 3.83
N SER A 468 -26.54 5.62 4.29
CA SER A 468 -27.30 6.78 4.80
C SER A 468 -26.73 7.38 6.07
N THR A 469 -25.84 6.67 6.77
CA THR A 469 -25.15 7.13 7.96
C THR A 469 -23.85 7.90 7.66
N ALA A 470 -23.34 7.84 6.42
CA ALA A 470 -22.20 8.66 6.00
C ALA A 470 -22.52 10.16 6.15
N VAL A 471 -21.49 11.01 6.27
CA VAL A 471 -21.70 12.47 6.39
C VAL A 471 -22.37 13.03 5.14
N LEU A 472 -21.95 12.60 3.95
CA LEU A 472 -22.54 12.97 2.66
C LEU A 472 -22.98 11.69 1.91
N PRO A 473 -24.14 11.11 2.25
CA PRO A 473 -24.58 9.85 1.67
C PRO A 473 -24.82 9.92 0.15
N ASP A 474 -25.22 11.09 -0.34
CA ASP A 474 -25.45 11.31 -1.78
C ASP A 474 -24.13 11.43 -2.57
N ASN A 475 -22.99 11.65 -1.89
CA ASN A 475 -21.67 11.83 -2.48
C ASN A 475 -20.68 10.70 -2.06
N THR A 476 -21.22 9.53 -1.73
CA THR A 476 -20.43 8.38 -1.28
C THR A 476 -20.69 7.19 -2.19
N TRP A 477 -19.62 6.70 -2.87
CA TRP A 477 -19.64 5.50 -3.71
C TRP A 477 -18.85 4.39 -3.06
N ILE A 478 -19.41 3.19 -3.03
CA ILE A 478 -18.87 2.03 -2.32
C ILE A 478 -18.64 0.88 -3.30
N PHE A 479 -17.42 0.39 -3.35
CA PHE A 479 -17.00 -0.75 -4.16
C PHE A 479 -16.86 -1.98 -3.28
N VAL A 480 -17.83 -2.89 -3.36
CA VAL A 480 -17.84 -4.11 -2.55
C VAL A 480 -16.80 -5.10 -3.10
N GLY A 481 -15.91 -5.58 -2.24
CA GLY A 481 -14.77 -6.43 -2.59
C GLY A 481 -13.53 -5.66 -3.05
N GLN A 482 -13.59 -4.32 -3.08
CA GLN A 482 -12.44 -3.47 -3.43
C GLN A 482 -11.47 -3.38 -2.26
N HIS A 483 -10.23 -3.77 -2.49
CA HIS A 483 -9.17 -3.51 -1.52
C HIS A 483 -8.55 -2.13 -1.63
N HIS A 484 -7.79 -1.80 -0.58
CA HIS A 484 -7.18 -0.50 -0.37
C HIS A 484 -6.37 0.03 -1.56
N GLU A 485 -5.73 -0.85 -2.33
CA GLU A 485 -5.04 -0.48 -3.57
C GLU A 485 -6.04 -0.12 -4.70
N ALA A 486 -6.91 0.83 -4.45
CA ALA A 486 -7.96 1.28 -5.39
C ALA A 486 -7.40 1.76 -6.73
N GLY A 487 -6.16 2.27 -6.76
CA GLY A 487 -5.43 2.60 -7.97
C GLY A 487 -5.16 1.41 -8.90
N ASN A 488 -5.43 0.17 -8.49
CA ASN A 488 -5.36 -1.02 -9.32
C ASN A 488 -6.68 -1.33 -10.06
N ASN A 489 -7.74 -0.57 -9.80
CA ASN A 489 -9.06 -0.73 -10.42
C ASN A 489 -9.37 0.45 -11.36
N ASP A 490 -9.41 0.19 -12.66
CA ASP A 490 -9.66 1.23 -13.67
C ASP A 490 -11.07 1.84 -13.59
N VAL A 491 -12.07 1.13 -13.03
CA VAL A 491 -13.40 1.69 -12.77
C VAL A 491 -13.31 2.77 -11.70
N VAL A 492 -12.59 2.52 -10.61
CA VAL A 492 -12.33 3.50 -9.55
C VAL A 492 -11.59 4.72 -10.09
N LEU A 493 -10.53 4.49 -10.88
CA LEU A 493 -9.75 5.58 -11.49
C LEU A 493 -10.60 6.42 -12.46
N THR A 494 -11.50 5.78 -13.19
CA THR A 494 -12.40 6.48 -14.11
C THR A 494 -13.43 7.31 -13.33
N LEU A 495 -13.99 6.78 -12.25
CA LEU A 495 -14.93 7.51 -11.39
C LEU A 495 -14.23 8.72 -10.72
N ALA A 496 -13.04 8.54 -10.17
CA ALA A 496 -12.27 9.63 -9.56
C ALA A 496 -11.97 10.75 -10.59
N CYS A 497 -11.67 10.39 -11.83
CA CYS A 497 -11.53 11.35 -12.92
C CYS A 497 -12.88 12.03 -13.25
N ALA A 498 -13.98 11.26 -13.31
CA ALA A 498 -15.29 11.77 -13.68
C ALA A 498 -15.83 12.80 -12.69
N PHE A 499 -15.53 12.69 -11.40
CA PHE A 499 -15.93 13.73 -10.42
C PHE A 499 -15.41 15.11 -10.82
N ILE A 500 -14.16 15.19 -11.27
CA ILE A 500 -13.50 16.44 -11.63
C ILE A 500 -13.87 16.89 -13.06
N THR A 501 -14.16 15.95 -13.96
CA THR A 501 -14.25 16.26 -15.40
C THR A 501 -15.66 16.18 -15.98
N ASP A 502 -16.61 15.62 -15.26
CA ASP A 502 -18.00 15.46 -15.71
C ASP A 502 -18.96 16.36 -14.89
N PRO A 503 -19.31 17.56 -15.36
CA PRO A 503 -20.13 18.50 -14.62
C PRO A 503 -21.58 18.01 -14.39
N GLU A 504 -22.00 16.91 -15.02
CA GLU A 504 -23.31 16.31 -14.81
C GLU A 504 -23.30 15.24 -13.69
N LEU A 505 -22.13 14.82 -13.20
CA LEU A 505 -21.98 13.88 -12.10
C LEU A 505 -21.91 14.60 -10.77
N LYS A 506 -23.08 14.90 -10.17
CA LYS A 506 -23.18 15.67 -8.93
C LYS A 506 -23.36 14.81 -7.67
N ASP A 507 -23.99 13.67 -7.82
CA ASP A 507 -24.34 12.75 -6.74
C ASP A 507 -24.65 11.35 -7.27
N VAL A 508 -24.89 10.39 -6.38
CA VAL A 508 -25.19 8.99 -6.73
C VAL A 508 -26.51 8.82 -7.52
N HIS A 509 -27.33 9.86 -7.61
CA HIS A 509 -28.61 9.85 -8.33
C HIS A 509 -28.49 10.45 -9.73
N SER A 510 -27.44 11.19 -10.02
CA SER A 510 -27.26 11.92 -11.29
C SER A 510 -27.08 10.97 -12.47
N LYS A 511 -26.29 9.91 -12.32
CA LYS A 511 -26.00 8.90 -13.36
C LYS A 511 -25.99 7.48 -12.79
N PRO A 512 -27.07 6.99 -12.15
CA PRO A 512 -27.06 5.72 -11.41
C PRO A 512 -26.87 4.49 -12.32
N ASP A 513 -27.22 4.57 -13.59
CA ASP A 513 -27.01 3.49 -14.56
C ASP A 513 -25.54 3.37 -15.00
N VAL A 514 -24.74 4.42 -14.83
CA VAL A 514 -23.30 4.47 -15.17
C VAL A 514 -22.47 4.37 -13.90
N TRP A 515 -22.85 5.11 -12.87
CA TRP A 515 -22.14 5.22 -11.59
C TRP A 515 -23.08 4.88 -10.43
N PRO A 516 -23.45 3.60 -10.25
CA PRO A 516 -24.28 3.20 -9.12
C PRO A 516 -23.53 3.44 -7.79
N GLN A 517 -24.28 3.77 -6.73
CA GLN A 517 -23.72 3.98 -5.39
C GLN A 517 -22.94 2.77 -4.88
N TYR A 518 -23.46 1.57 -5.16
CA TYR A 518 -22.79 0.31 -4.87
C TYR A 518 -22.34 -0.34 -6.18
N ASN A 519 -21.05 -0.54 -6.30
CA ASN A 519 -20.43 -1.20 -7.42
C ASN A 519 -19.68 -2.45 -6.92
N GLY A 520 -19.53 -3.45 -7.78
CA GLY A 520 -18.63 -4.57 -7.51
C GLY A 520 -17.19 -4.19 -7.74
N THR A 521 -16.29 -5.16 -7.61
CA THR A 521 -14.88 -4.99 -7.96
C THR A 521 -14.47 -5.99 -9.03
N CYS A 522 -13.43 -5.64 -9.78
CA CYS A 522 -12.70 -6.57 -10.64
C CYS A 522 -11.20 -6.25 -10.54
N ARG A 523 -10.38 -7.30 -10.58
CA ARG A 523 -8.92 -7.16 -10.50
C ARG A 523 -8.35 -6.91 -11.89
N THR A 524 -7.98 -5.68 -12.20
CA THR A 524 -7.43 -5.28 -13.50
C THR A 524 -5.92 -5.03 -13.47
N LYS A 525 -5.26 -5.17 -12.30
CA LYS A 525 -3.82 -4.92 -12.13
C LYS A 525 -2.97 -5.76 -13.07
N GLU A 526 -3.26 -7.06 -13.18
CA GLU A 526 -2.50 -7.97 -14.05
C GLU A 526 -2.65 -7.58 -15.52
N LEU A 527 -3.86 -7.20 -15.95
CA LEU A 527 -4.11 -6.67 -17.29
C LEU A 527 -3.28 -5.43 -17.57
N ARG A 528 -3.36 -4.43 -16.70
CA ARG A 528 -2.74 -3.12 -16.92
C ARG A 528 -1.23 -3.13 -16.79
N ARG A 529 -0.71 -3.79 -15.73
CA ARG A 529 0.73 -3.73 -15.41
C ARG A 529 1.59 -4.74 -16.19
N TRP A 530 0.98 -5.85 -16.64
CA TRP A 530 1.77 -6.96 -17.18
C TRP A 530 1.26 -7.44 -18.54
N LEU A 531 0.00 -7.85 -18.67
CA LEU A 531 -0.47 -8.57 -19.85
C LEU A 531 -0.59 -7.69 -21.08
N LEU A 532 -1.16 -6.51 -20.96
CA LEU A 532 -1.24 -5.56 -22.08
C LEU A 532 0.14 -5.03 -22.49
N PRO A 533 1.00 -4.60 -21.55
CA PRO A 533 2.39 -4.27 -21.88
C PRO A 533 3.14 -5.37 -22.63
N ASP A 534 3.10 -6.61 -22.14
CA ASP A 534 3.73 -7.76 -22.81
C ASP A 534 3.16 -7.98 -24.22
N ALA A 535 1.85 -7.84 -24.39
CA ALA A 535 1.18 -8.00 -25.66
C ALA A 535 1.56 -6.90 -26.68
N TYR A 536 1.70 -5.65 -26.24
CA TYR A 536 2.17 -4.55 -27.07
C TYR A 536 3.64 -4.73 -27.47
N ALA A 537 4.49 -5.18 -26.54
CA ALA A 537 5.89 -5.47 -26.84
C ALA A 537 6.02 -6.54 -27.93
N VAL A 538 5.17 -7.58 -27.92
CA VAL A 538 5.13 -8.58 -29.01
C VAL A 538 4.75 -7.95 -30.34
N LYS A 539 3.76 -7.06 -30.37
CA LYS A 539 3.37 -6.36 -31.60
C LYS A 539 4.50 -5.48 -32.13
N GLU A 540 5.22 -4.80 -31.26
CA GLU A 540 6.36 -3.99 -31.63
C GLU A 540 7.51 -4.84 -32.18
N GLU A 541 7.85 -5.98 -31.55
CA GLU A 541 8.81 -6.94 -32.11
C GLU A 541 8.41 -7.38 -33.51
N TRP A 542 7.15 -7.75 -33.74
CA TRP A 542 6.66 -8.16 -35.04
C TRP A 542 6.73 -7.03 -36.10
N ALA A 543 6.49 -5.80 -35.70
CA ALA A 543 6.56 -4.64 -36.58
C ALA A 543 8.00 -4.32 -37.05
N GLN A 544 9.01 -4.79 -36.27
CA GLN A 544 10.43 -4.59 -36.60
C GLN A 544 11.01 -5.70 -37.50
N LEU A 545 10.26 -6.79 -37.75
CA LEU A 545 10.72 -7.90 -38.59
C LEU A 545 10.92 -7.46 -40.05
N SER A 546 12.04 -7.87 -40.62
CA SER A 546 12.26 -7.71 -42.05
C SER A 546 11.52 -8.79 -42.85
N PRO A 547 11.27 -8.60 -44.16
CA PRO A 547 10.62 -9.62 -44.99
C PRO A 547 11.37 -10.95 -45.12
N GLU A 548 12.65 -10.97 -44.71
CA GLU A 548 13.49 -12.17 -44.71
C GLU A 548 13.41 -12.97 -43.39
N ASP A 549 12.85 -12.35 -42.36
CA ASP A 549 12.67 -12.99 -41.07
C ASP A 549 11.44 -13.92 -41.09
N GLU A 550 11.39 -14.86 -40.13
CA GLU A 550 10.22 -15.70 -39.94
C GLU A 550 9.02 -14.85 -39.46
N GLN A 551 8.01 -14.76 -40.29
CA GLN A 551 6.83 -13.94 -40.01
C GLN A 551 5.89 -14.66 -39.05
N PRO A 552 5.19 -13.94 -38.14
CA PRO A 552 4.23 -14.53 -37.24
C PRO A 552 3.03 -15.18 -37.99
N ASP A 553 2.47 -16.22 -37.44
CA ASP A 553 1.25 -16.82 -37.99
C ASP A 553 0.11 -15.78 -37.99
N PRO A 554 -0.52 -15.53 -39.16
CA PRO A 554 -1.64 -14.61 -39.25
C PRO A 554 -2.78 -14.88 -38.25
N ALA A 555 -2.99 -16.14 -37.84
CA ALA A 555 -3.96 -16.50 -36.82
C ALA A 555 -3.53 -16.03 -35.43
N ASP A 556 -2.25 -16.05 -35.12
CA ASP A 556 -1.71 -15.56 -33.85
C ASP A 556 -1.73 -14.03 -33.78
N VAL A 557 -1.48 -13.36 -34.89
CA VAL A 557 -1.62 -11.90 -34.99
C VAL A 557 -3.08 -11.49 -34.73
N ALA A 558 -4.03 -12.14 -35.38
CA ALA A 558 -5.46 -11.84 -35.20
C ALA A 558 -5.95 -12.13 -33.76
N GLU A 559 -5.46 -13.22 -33.15
CA GLU A 559 -5.83 -13.57 -31.77
C GLU A 559 -5.20 -12.58 -30.76
N LEU A 560 -3.96 -12.18 -30.96
CA LEU A 560 -3.31 -11.19 -30.09
C LEU A 560 -4.02 -9.83 -30.18
N ASP A 561 -4.38 -9.38 -31.37
CA ASP A 561 -5.15 -8.15 -31.57
C ASP A 561 -6.52 -8.20 -30.88
N ALA A 562 -7.21 -9.32 -30.99
CA ALA A 562 -8.50 -9.51 -30.34
C ALA A 562 -8.39 -9.59 -28.81
N ALA A 563 -7.32 -10.20 -28.30
CA ALA A 563 -7.04 -10.27 -26.87
C ALA A 563 -6.69 -8.89 -26.27
N ILE A 564 -5.88 -8.09 -26.99
CA ILE A 564 -5.58 -6.71 -26.62
C ILE A 564 -6.87 -5.88 -26.56
N ALA A 565 -7.70 -5.92 -27.60
CA ALA A 565 -8.95 -5.17 -27.65
C ALA A 565 -9.90 -5.54 -26.49
N GLN A 566 -9.98 -6.82 -26.13
CA GLN A 566 -10.76 -7.26 -24.97
C GLN A 566 -10.16 -6.79 -23.65
N GLY A 567 -8.83 -6.77 -23.52
CA GLY A 567 -8.13 -6.23 -22.34
C GLY A 567 -8.40 -4.73 -22.18
N GLU A 568 -8.28 -3.96 -23.26
CA GLU A 568 -8.59 -2.52 -23.28
C GLU A 568 -10.05 -2.24 -22.92
N GLU A 569 -10.99 -3.04 -23.47
CA GLU A 569 -12.40 -2.92 -23.12
C GLU A 569 -12.64 -3.19 -21.62
N ALA A 570 -11.96 -4.18 -21.04
CA ALA A 570 -12.06 -4.47 -19.61
C ALA A 570 -11.49 -3.32 -18.73
N LEU A 571 -10.45 -2.62 -19.18
CA LEU A 571 -9.89 -1.45 -18.47
C LEU A 571 -10.75 -0.18 -18.63
N ASN A 572 -11.59 -0.08 -19.64
CA ASN A 572 -12.41 1.10 -19.92
C ASN A 572 -13.88 0.97 -19.46
N MET A 573 -14.25 -0.12 -18.80
CA MET A 573 -15.60 -0.25 -18.24
C MET A 573 -15.84 0.73 -17.10
N THR A 574 -17.05 1.23 -16.96
CA THR A 574 -17.49 2.15 -15.89
C THR A 574 -18.22 1.45 -14.75
N ILE A 575 -18.76 0.26 -15.02
CA ILE A 575 -19.32 -0.63 -14.00
C ILE A 575 -18.43 -1.86 -13.95
N ALA A 576 -17.97 -2.22 -12.74
CA ALA A 576 -17.08 -3.36 -12.56
C ALA A 576 -17.76 -4.67 -12.96
N ASP A 577 -17.12 -5.44 -13.82
CA ASP A 577 -17.53 -6.74 -14.31
C ASP A 577 -16.35 -7.71 -14.18
N ALA A 578 -16.34 -8.49 -13.09
CA ALA A 578 -15.27 -9.42 -12.78
C ALA A 578 -15.15 -10.53 -13.84
N GLU A 579 -16.26 -11.04 -14.39
CA GLU A 579 -16.24 -12.09 -15.42
C GLU A 579 -15.57 -11.57 -16.70
N LYS A 580 -15.84 -10.31 -17.06
CA LYS A 580 -15.24 -9.67 -18.23
C LYS A 580 -13.73 -9.44 -18.02
N ALA A 581 -13.33 -8.98 -16.85
CA ALA A 581 -11.92 -8.78 -16.51
C ALA A 581 -11.15 -10.12 -16.46
N ASP A 582 -11.72 -11.14 -15.85
CA ASP A 582 -11.12 -12.47 -15.77
C ASP A 582 -10.99 -13.11 -17.16
N ALA A 583 -12.01 -13.00 -18.00
CA ALA A 583 -11.98 -13.51 -19.38
C ALA A 583 -10.89 -12.82 -20.23
N ALA A 584 -10.71 -11.51 -20.07
CA ALA A 584 -9.66 -10.76 -20.75
C ALA A 584 -8.26 -11.18 -20.24
N THR A 585 -8.11 -11.34 -18.93
CA THR A 585 -6.88 -11.80 -18.28
C THR A 585 -6.50 -13.20 -18.75
N GLU A 586 -7.44 -14.13 -18.76
CA GLU A 586 -7.22 -15.50 -19.23
C GLU A 586 -6.84 -15.54 -20.72
N ARG A 587 -7.53 -14.79 -21.57
CA ARG A 587 -7.27 -14.74 -23.01
C ARG A 587 -5.87 -14.21 -23.34
N LEU A 588 -5.49 -13.07 -22.73
CA LEU A 588 -4.14 -12.51 -22.91
C LEU A 588 -3.06 -13.44 -22.37
N THR A 589 -3.27 -14.05 -21.20
CA THR A 589 -2.35 -15.04 -20.64
C THR A 589 -2.15 -16.20 -21.61
N ASN A 590 -3.24 -16.77 -22.16
CA ASN A 590 -3.18 -17.93 -23.05
C ASN A 590 -2.42 -17.64 -24.34
N ILE A 591 -2.66 -16.49 -24.99
CA ILE A 591 -1.93 -16.15 -26.21
C ILE A 591 -0.45 -15.84 -25.91
N LEU A 592 -0.11 -15.14 -24.83
CA LEU A 592 1.28 -14.86 -24.45
C LEU A 592 2.05 -16.12 -24.07
N VAL A 593 1.41 -17.09 -23.43
CA VAL A 593 1.99 -18.42 -23.16
C VAL A 593 2.23 -19.18 -24.47
N LYS A 594 1.25 -19.18 -25.39
CA LYS A 594 1.40 -19.79 -26.71
C LYS A 594 2.58 -19.22 -27.51
N LEU A 595 2.79 -17.92 -27.41
CA LEU A 595 3.90 -17.22 -28.06
C LEU A 595 5.25 -17.35 -27.32
N GLY A 596 5.28 -18.09 -26.20
CA GLY A 596 6.50 -18.31 -25.41
C GLY A 596 6.98 -17.05 -24.67
N LYS A 597 6.09 -16.07 -24.48
CA LYS A 597 6.40 -14.81 -23.76
C LYS A 597 6.05 -14.88 -22.27
N ARG A 598 5.32 -15.90 -21.84
CA ARG A 598 5.03 -16.21 -20.43
C ARG A 598 5.11 -17.71 -20.18
N SER A 599 5.44 -18.11 -18.94
CA SER A 599 5.40 -19.51 -18.51
C SER A 599 3.98 -19.89 -18.07
N PRO A 600 3.53 -21.15 -18.35
CA PRO A 600 2.26 -21.64 -17.85
C PRO A 600 2.20 -21.63 -16.32
N LYS A 601 1.09 -21.18 -15.74
CA LYS A 601 0.89 -21.15 -14.26
C LYS A 601 1.03 -22.54 -13.59
N GLU A 602 0.82 -23.63 -14.32
CA GLU A 602 0.89 -25.00 -13.81
C GLU A 602 2.31 -25.54 -13.57
N GLU A 603 3.33 -25.07 -14.29
CA GLU A 603 4.71 -25.56 -14.11
C GLU A 603 5.33 -25.09 -12.79
N GLN A 604 4.94 -23.92 -12.27
CA GLN A 604 5.44 -23.43 -10.98
C GLN A 604 4.87 -24.20 -9.78
N SER A 605 3.62 -24.67 -9.85
CA SER A 605 2.94 -25.37 -8.77
C SER A 605 3.40 -26.81 -8.57
N GLN A 606 3.74 -27.56 -9.64
CA GLN A 606 4.03 -29.00 -9.55
C GLN A 606 5.38 -29.34 -8.91
N ILE A 607 6.40 -28.51 -9.10
CA ILE A 607 7.74 -28.75 -8.52
C ILE A 607 7.70 -28.58 -7.01
N ILE A 608 6.94 -27.63 -6.50
CA ILE A 608 6.79 -27.34 -5.06
C ILE A 608 6.03 -28.47 -4.37
N THR A 609 4.94 -28.97 -4.96
CA THR A 609 4.08 -30.01 -4.37
C THR A 609 4.77 -31.37 -4.24
N VAL A 610 5.73 -31.68 -5.10
CA VAL A 610 6.46 -32.98 -5.07
C VAL A 610 7.67 -32.93 -4.15
N LEU A 611 8.35 -31.79 -4.01
CA LEU A 611 9.56 -31.68 -3.20
C LEU A 611 9.27 -31.42 -1.71
N GLU A 612 8.17 -30.78 -1.37
CA GLU A 612 7.83 -30.44 0.02
C GLU A 612 7.74 -31.67 0.96
N PRO A 613 7.02 -32.76 0.64
CA PRO A 613 6.95 -33.93 1.52
C PRO A 613 8.30 -34.64 1.69
N VAL A 614 9.12 -34.63 0.64
CA VAL A 614 10.43 -35.33 0.65
C VAL A 614 11.44 -34.61 1.54
N LEU A 615 11.46 -33.26 1.47
CA LEU A 615 12.40 -32.45 2.26
C LEU A 615 11.94 -32.31 3.72
N CYS A 616 10.63 -32.24 3.98
CA CYS A 616 10.09 -32.32 5.34
C CYS A 616 10.41 -33.70 5.98
N ALA A 617 10.25 -34.78 5.25
CA ALA A 617 10.61 -36.12 5.73
C ALA A 617 12.12 -36.27 6.00
N LEU A 618 12.98 -35.75 5.13
CA LEU A 618 14.43 -35.72 5.33
C LEU A 618 14.85 -34.86 6.53
N SER A 619 14.18 -33.72 6.75
CA SER A 619 14.43 -32.85 7.91
C SER A 619 14.01 -33.52 9.22
N LEU A 620 12.86 -34.21 9.25
CA LEU A 620 12.37 -34.95 10.41
C LEU A 620 13.23 -36.18 10.71
N VAL A 621 13.73 -36.87 9.68
CA VAL A 621 14.68 -37.99 9.84
C VAL A 621 16.03 -37.51 10.37
N ALA A 622 16.52 -36.36 9.87
CA ALA A 622 17.74 -35.74 10.37
C ALA A 622 17.60 -35.33 11.85
N LEU A 623 16.48 -34.73 12.23
CA LEU A 623 16.18 -34.34 13.62
C LEU A 623 16.02 -35.53 14.56
N ARG A 624 15.47 -36.64 14.11
CA ARG A 624 15.31 -37.88 14.93
C ARG A 624 16.58 -38.72 15.06
N THR A 625 17.51 -38.62 14.12
CA THR A 625 18.76 -39.42 14.09
C THR A 625 19.91 -38.74 14.82
N ILE A 626 19.84 -37.46 15.14
CA ILE A 626 20.97 -36.67 15.62
C ILE A 626 20.75 -36.23 17.07
N GLY A 627 20.62 -37.20 17.96
CA GLY A 627 20.82 -37.01 19.41
C GLY A 627 22.31 -36.95 19.80
N GLY A 628 23.21 -36.50 18.94
CA GLY A 628 24.66 -36.48 19.21
C GLY A 628 25.43 -35.68 18.16
N ASN A 629 26.70 -35.40 18.41
CA ASN A 629 27.67 -34.52 17.77
C ASN A 629 27.74 -34.44 16.22
N GLY A 630 26.80 -35.04 15.48
CA GLY A 630 26.76 -35.05 14.02
C GLY A 630 25.93 -33.93 13.35
N TYR A 631 25.28 -33.06 14.11
CA TYR A 631 24.37 -32.01 13.60
C TYR A 631 25.02 -31.07 12.56
N SER A 632 26.26 -30.66 12.79
CA SER A 632 26.97 -29.75 11.88
C SER A 632 27.27 -30.38 10.50
N ASP A 633 27.44 -31.67 10.43
CA ASP A 633 27.84 -32.39 9.20
C ASP A 633 26.64 -32.72 8.31
N VAL A 634 25.47 -32.97 8.90
CA VAL A 634 24.22 -33.20 8.14
C VAL A 634 23.65 -31.87 7.60
N VAL A 635 23.65 -30.81 8.38
CA VAL A 635 23.30 -29.46 7.89
C VAL A 635 24.26 -29.04 6.76
N ARG A 636 25.55 -29.31 6.87
CA ARG A 636 26.51 -29.13 5.78
C ARG A 636 26.24 -29.98 4.55
N ALA A 637 25.83 -31.23 4.73
CA ALA A 637 25.53 -32.13 3.63
C ALA A 637 24.25 -31.75 2.88
N VAL A 638 23.19 -31.34 3.60
CA VAL A 638 21.94 -30.85 3.02
C VAL A 638 22.18 -29.51 2.28
N ILE A 639 22.88 -28.58 2.89
CA ILE A 639 23.25 -27.30 2.25
C ILE A 639 24.14 -27.55 1.02
N LYS A 640 25.05 -28.51 1.07
CA LYS A 640 25.91 -28.88 -0.06
C LYS A 640 25.14 -29.57 -1.18
N GLY A 641 24.16 -30.40 -0.85
CA GLY A 641 23.27 -31.07 -1.81
C GLY A 641 22.38 -30.09 -2.55
N VAL A 642 21.76 -29.17 -1.83
CA VAL A 642 20.89 -28.10 -2.43
C VAL A 642 21.71 -27.13 -3.31
N ILE A 643 22.92 -26.73 -2.87
CA ILE A 643 23.78 -25.80 -3.65
C ILE A 643 24.40 -26.48 -4.90
N SER A 644 24.52 -27.80 -4.95
CA SER A 644 25.07 -28.50 -6.13
C SER A 644 24.03 -28.76 -7.23
N HIS A 645 22.75 -28.44 -6.97
CA HIS A 645 21.64 -28.62 -7.92
C HIS A 645 20.99 -27.28 -8.31
N ILE A 646 21.52 -26.17 -7.78
CA ILE A 646 21.27 -24.78 -8.22
C ILE A 646 22.53 -24.32 -9.02
#